data_c956a1da57d730b1241f8113f8153e2d
#
_entry.id   c956a1da57d730b1241f8113f8153e2d
#
_cell.length_a   1.000
_cell.length_b   1.000
_cell.length_c   1.000
_cell.angle_alpha   90.00
_cell.angle_beta   90.00
_cell.angle_gamma   90.00
#
_symmetry.space_group_name_H-M   'P 1'
#
loop_
_entity.id
_entity.type
_entity.pdbx_description
1 polymer ?
#
loop_
_entity_poly.entity_id
_entity_poly.type
_entity_poly.pdbx_seq_one_letter_code
_entity_poly.pdbx_strand_id
1 'polypeptide(L)'
;VTGRFSIEEVAPTVDGGRYPAKAVVGELMPVTVTAYREGHHALGVNIVWQGPDGADRPFTRMRPLGAGLDRWEAFVRPDAPGEWSFRVEAFDDPYLTWHNAVTKKLEAGQGLADLANDLAEGASLLSEAARSLPLNAASRAGIQLTDRGYAYGQGSVITEAGEIPEAAMPTPRAERARIFAAAEALRDEELTLEERTTPALQLEELLWDKPIRRLTTTSEAYRVWVDRRKALFSSWYEFFPRSEGAVLPSRSGTFQTAAKRLPAVAEMGFDVLYLPPIHPIGRTWRKGRNNSLLARAEDVGSPWAIGAEEGGHDAIHPDLGTASDFREFVQAANELGVEVAMDLALQCSPDHPWVTEHPEWFTRRADGTIAYAENPPKKYQDIYPLNFDNDPEGIRAEMLRIVRHWMGEGIRAFRVDNPHTKPLDFWHWLIGEVKKTDPDVIFLAEAFTRPAIMHGLGKIGFTQSYTYFTWRTSAEEMREYCEELVASAHYMTPNFWPNTPDILHESLQHGGPPMFKIRAVLASMLSPSWGLYSGFELFEHEPRPGAEEYLDNEKFELRPRDWERAEIEGRSLNAFLTRLNEIRKQNPALHWLRNLRFHHSDNPDILVWSKKDPDSANTILVACSFDSTTVQWATVDLDLPSLGLDWGDRIRVHDLLSGANYVWGASGNAVRLDPIFNPAHIFTVERIGA
;
A
#
# COMPACT_ATOMS: atom_id res chain seq x y z
N VAL A 1 22.74 -4.64 -18.28
CA VAL A 1 22.99 -4.30 -19.70
C VAL A 1 24.43 -3.90 -19.86
N THR A 2 25.12 -4.55 -20.77
CA THR A 2 26.49 -4.19 -21.16
C THR A 2 26.43 -3.31 -22.41
N GLY A 3 26.51 -2.02 -22.20
CA GLY A 3 26.65 -1.01 -23.24
C GLY A 3 28.00 -0.29 -23.09
N ARG A 4 28.03 1.01 -23.39
CA ARG A 4 29.22 1.83 -23.10
C ARG A 4 29.43 1.97 -21.58
N PHE A 5 28.35 1.95 -20.79
CA PHE A 5 28.34 1.99 -19.33
C PHE A 5 27.61 0.77 -18.79
N SER A 6 28.02 0.27 -17.62
CA SER A 6 27.30 -0.81 -16.94
C SER A 6 26.08 -0.29 -16.20
N ILE A 7 24.98 -1.03 -16.32
CA ILE A 7 23.73 -0.80 -15.60
C ILE A 7 23.29 -2.15 -15.02
N GLU A 8 23.29 -2.29 -13.71
CA GLU A 8 23.09 -3.54 -12.98
C GLU A 8 22.17 -3.33 -11.79
N GLU A 9 21.62 -4.41 -11.23
CA GLU A 9 20.81 -4.40 -10.01
C GLU A 9 19.72 -3.33 -9.97
N VAL A 10 18.99 -3.20 -11.07
CA VAL A 10 17.87 -2.24 -11.15
C VAL A 10 16.73 -2.71 -10.25
N ALA A 11 16.28 -1.84 -9.35
CA ALA A 11 15.14 -2.09 -8.48
C ALA A 11 14.17 -0.88 -8.52
N PRO A 12 12.83 -1.12 -8.39
CA PRO A 12 12.22 -2.40 -8.08
C PRO A 12 12.07 -3.30 -9.30
N THR A 13 12.38 -4.58 -9.12
CA THR A 13 12.09 -5.65 -10.07
C THR A 13 11.49 -6.84 -9.33
N VAL A 14 10.55 -7.54 -9.95
CA VAL A 14 9.91 -8.72 -9.37
C VAL A 14 10.27 -9.94 -10.18
N ASP A 15 10.95 -10.90 -9.54
CA ASP A 15 11.45 -12.13 -10.17
C ASP A 15 12.19 -11.86 -11.50
N GLY A 16 13.15 -10.92 -11.45
CA GLY A 16 13.95 -10.54 -12.62
C GLY A 16 13.15 -9.86 -13.74
N GLY A 17 12.05 -9.18 -13.41
CA GLY A 17 11.18 -8.50 -14.37
C GLY A 17 10.05 -9.37 -14.95
N ARG A 18 9.91 -10.62 -14.47
CA ARG A 18 8.84 -11.53 -14.89
C ARG A 18 7.46 -10.95 -14.61
N TYR A 19 7.29 -10.33 -13.44
CA TYR A 19 6.07 -9.65 -13.05
C TYR A 19 6.33 -8.15 -12.90
N PRO A 20 5.30 -7.31 -13.12
CA PRO A 20 5.44 -5.88 -12.85
C PRO A 20 5.64 -5.62 -11.35
N ALA A 21 6.47 -4.65 -11.00
CA ALA A 21 6.45 -4.07 -9.67
C ALA A 21 5.12 -3.33 -9.44
N LYS A 22 4.82 -2.94 -8.21
CA LYS A 22 3.57 -2.25 -7.86
C LYS A 22 3.81 -0.91 -7.21
N ALA A 23 2.92 0.01 -7.49
CA ALA A 23 2.77 1.28 -6.82
C ALA A 23 1.29 1.69 -6.84
N VAL A 24 0.95 2.78 -6.16
CA VAL A 24 -0.36 3.42 -6.29
C VAL A 24 -0.19 4.86 -6.79
N VAL A 25 -1.27 5.41 -7.34
CA VAL A 25 -1.29 6.83 -7.79
C VAL A 25 -0.86 7.75 -6.65
N GLY A 26 0.12 8.59 -6.92
CA GLY A 26 0.66 9.56 -5.97
C GLY A 26 1.67 9.00 -4.98
N GLU A 27 2.00 7.72 -5.02
CA GLU A 27 3.04 7.12 -4.17
C GLU A 27 4.44 7.55 -4.64
N LEU A 28 5.28 7.89 -3.69
CA LEU A 28 6.70 8.15 -3.94
C LEU A 28 7.44 6.81 -4.00
N MET A 29 7.73 6.33 -5.22
CA MET A 29 8.38 5.04 -5.44
C MET A 29 9.89 5.22 -5.62
N PRO A 30 10.73 4.61 -4.79
CA PRO A 30 12.17 4.61 -4.97
C PRO A 30 12.56 3.72 -6.14
N VAL A 31 13.49 4.21 -6.98
CA VAL A 31 14.18 3.41 -7.99
C VAL A 31 15.67 3.49 -7.71
N THR A 32 16.32 2.34 -7.60
CA THR A 32 17.76 2.26 -7.37
C THR A 32 18.44 1.44 -8.46
N VAL A 33 19.71 1.73 -8.69
CA VAL A 33 20.52 1.04 -9.71
C VAL A 33 21.99 1.08 -9.32
N THR A 34 22.74 0.03 -9.68
CA THR A 34 24.20 0.07 -9.72
C THR A 34 24.61 0.47 -11.13
N ALA A 35 25.29 1.62 -11.27
CA ALA A 35 25.79 2.09 -12.56
C ALA A 35 27.19 2.68 -12.43
N TYR A 36 28.10 2.21 -13.28
CA TYR A 36 29.51 2.60 -13.22
C TYR A 36 30.16 2.65 -14.60
N ARG A 37 31.34 3.31 -14.61
CA ARG A 37 32.23 3.41 -15.78
C ARG A 37 33.69 3.25 -15.36
N GLU A 38 34.54 3.06 -16.34
CA GLU A 38 35.98 3.10 -16.13
C GLU A 38 36.51 4.54 -15.98
N GLY A 39 37.63 4.70 -15.30
CA GLY A 39 38.37 5.97 -15.17
C GLY A 39 37.75 6.93 -14.16
N HIS A 40 37.99 8.23 -14.34
CA HIS A 40 37.63 9.28 -13.38
C HIS A 40 36.59 10.27 -13.90
N HIS A 41 36.07 10.06 -15.10
CA HIS A 41 35.04 10.92 -15.65
C HIS A 41 33.69 10.71 -14.93
N ALA A 42 32.92 11.74 -14.79
CA ALA A 42 31.63 11.69 -14.16
C ALA A 42 30.61 10.92 -15.01
N LEU A 43 29.86 10.06 -14.35
CA LEU A 43 28.73 9.36 -14.94
C LEU A 43 27.45 10.09 -14.55
N GLY A 44 26.56 10.30 -15.50
CA GLY A 44 25.21 10.71 -15.25
C GLY A 44 24.26 9.52 -15.33
N VAL A 45 23.26 9.46 -14.44
CA VAL A 45 22.23 8.42 -14.46
C VAL A 45 20.86 9.04 -14.34
N ASN A 46 19.94 8.64 -15.22
CA ASN A 46 18.56 9.11 -15.27
C ASN A 46 17.58 7.96 -15.29
N ILE A 47 16.36 8.21 -14.82
CA ILE A 47 15.19 7.37 -15.09
C ILE A 47 14.33 8.07 -16.14
N VAL A 48 13.88 7.32 -17.13
CA VAL A 48 12.81 7.72 -18.05
C VAL A 48 11.60 6.88 -17.74
N TRP A 49 10.50 7.55 -17.38
CA TRP A 49 9.25 6.97 -16.92
C TRP A 49 8.21 7.06 -18.02
N GLN A 50 7.55 5.95 -18.39
CA GLN A 50 6.53 5.92 -19.42
C GLN A 50 5.18 5.57 -18.83
N GLY A 51 4.17 6.39 -19.11
CA GLY A 51 2.81 6.20 -18.60
C GLY A 51 1.97 5.21 -19.40
N PRO A 52 0.73 4.91 -18.93
CA PRO A 52 -0.20 4.01 -19.61
C PRO A 52 -0.65 4.53 -21.00
N ASP A 53 -0.46 5.81 -21.27
CA ASP A 53 -0.67 6.44 -22.56
C ASP A 53 0.46 6.18 -23.59
N GLY A 54 1.49 5.43 -23.17
CA GLY A 54 2.67 5.14 -23.99
C GLY A 54 3.63 6.32 -24.14
N ALA A 55 3.38 7.47 -23.49
CA ALA A 55 4.23 8.63 -23.57
C ALA A 55 5.32 8.64 -22.50
N ASP A 56 6.54 8.98 -22.91
CA ASP A 56 7.63 9.22 -21.98
C ASP A 56 7.37 10.49 -21.17
N ARG A 57 7.57 10.39 -19.87
CA ARG A 57 7.64 11.56 -19.00
C ARG A 57 9.04 12.16 -19.02
N PRO A 58 9.22 13.44 -18.65
CA PRO A 58 10.55 14.02 -18.47
C PRO A 58 11.40 13.11 -17.58
N PHE A 59 12.67 12.95 -17.92
CA PHE A 59 13.56 12.12 -17.12
C PHE A 59 13.76 12.69 -15.71
N THR A 60 13.96 11.81 -14.76
CA THR A 60 14.36 12.15 -13.39
C THR A 60 15.82 11.81 -13.19
N ARG A 61 16.62 12.79 -12.76
CA ARG A 61 18.03 12.59 -12.46
C ARG A 61 18.20 11.73 -11.20
N MET A 62 19.06 10.72 -11.27
CA MET A 62 19.41 9.91 -10.12
C MET A 62 20.60 10.50 -9.37
N ARG A 63 20.62 10.36 -8.05
CA ARG A 63 21.70 10.79 -7.18
C ARG A 63 22.48 9.59 -6.63
N PRO A 64 23.80 9.70 -6.41
CA PRO A 64 24.57 8.63 -5.78
C PRO A 64 24.15 8.48 -4.31
N LEU A 65 23.96 7.23 -3.85
CA LEU A 65 23.60 6.91 -2.45
C LEU A 65 24.77 7.01 -1.49
N GLY A 66 25.99 7.14 -1.99
CA GLY A 66 27.19 7.32 -1.18
C GLY A 66 28.45 7.30 -2.05
N ALA A 67 29.50 7.92 -1.57
CA ALA A 67 30.77 7.97 -2.27
C ALA A 67 31.36 6.55 -2.47
N GLY A 68 31.71 6.20 -3.70
CA GLY A 68 32.38 4.93 -4.03
C GLY A 68 31.48 3.68 -4.01
N LEU A 69 30.16 3.84 -3.89
CA LEU A 69 29.23 2.70 -3.92
C LEU A 69 28.71 2.40 -5.32
N ASP A 70 28.88 3.31 -6.29
CA ASP A 70 28.31 3.23 -7.64
C ASP A 70 26.79 2.94 -7.65
N ARG A 71 26.14 3.20 -6.51
CA ARG A 71 24.72 2.99 -6.30
C ARG A 71 23.99 4.33 -6.43
N TRP A 72 22.93 4.33 -7.23
CA TRP A 72 22.15 5.52 -7.54
C TRP A 72 20.71 5.34 -7.15
N GLU A 73 20.05 6.44 -6.78
CA GLU A 73 18.65 6.47 -6.41
C GLU A 73 17.93 7.68 -7.00
N ALA A 74 16.68 7.48 -7.36
CA ALA A 74 15.72 8.54 -7.59
C ALA A 74 14.33 8.07 -7.19
N PHE A 75 13.43 9.03 -7.04
CA PHE A 75 12.04 8.77 -6.72
C PHE A 75 11.18 9.17 -7.92
N VAL A 76 10.19 8.33 -8.23
CA VAL A 76 9.20 8.58 -9.27
C VAL A 76 7.80 8.52 -8.67
N ARG A 77 6.86 9.22 -9.29
CA ARG A 77 5.49 9.30 -8.81
C ARG A 77 4.52 9.14 -9.96
N PRO A 78 3.77 8.02 -10.02
CA PRO A 78 2.75 7.83 -11.04
C PRO A 78 1.54 8.72 -10.78
N ASP A 79 0.95 9.27 -11.85
CA ASP A 79 -0.20 10.17 -11.81
C ASP A 79 -1.52 9.54 -12.28
N ALA A 80 -1.48 8.31 -12.80
CA ALA A 80 -2.65 7.58 -13.27
C ALA A 80 -2.54 6.08 -12.99
N PRO A 81 -3.67 5.37 -12.79
CA PRO A 81 -3.66 3.92 -12.70
C PRO A 81 -3.40 3.28 -14.08
N GLY A 82 -2.85 2.06 -14.05
CA GLY A 82 -2.56 1.27 -15.24
C GLY A 82 -1.12 0.77 -15.32
N GLU A 83 -0.74 0.25 -16.48
CA GLU A 83 0.63 -0.26 -16.69
C GLU A 83 1.58 0.87 -17.05
N TRP A 84 2.60 1.04 -16.22
CA TRP A 84 3.73 1.93 -16.41
C TRP A 84 4.99 1.13 -16.68
N SER A 85 6.00 1.79 -17.23
CA SER A 85 7.34 1.24 -17.29
C SER A 85 8.40 2.31 -17.04
N PHE A 86 9.58 1.90 -16.62
CA PHE A 86 10.73 2.78 -16.55
C PHE A 86 11.96 2.12 -17.17
N ARG A 87 12.86 2.95 -17.66
CA ARG A 87 14.20 2.55 -18.10
C ARG A 87 15.23 3.46 -17.48
N VAL A 88 16.42 2.91 -17.27
CA VAL A 88 17.57 3.66 -16.74
C VAL A 88 18.46 4.05 -17.90
N GLU A 89 18.92 5.28 -17.93
CA GLU A 89 19.91 5.79 -18.87
C GLU A 89 21.17 6.19 -18.12
N ALA A 90 22.31 5.59 -18.47
CA ALA A 90 23.62 6.01 -17.99
C ALA A 90 24.36 6.72 -19.13
N PHE A 91 25.03 7.82 -18.86
CA PHE A 91 25.67 8.64 -19.89
C PHE A 91 26.92 9.34 -19.35
N ASP A 92 27.83 9.69 -20.26
CA ASP A 92 28.97 10.55 -19.97
C ASP A 92 28.47 11.98 -19.70
N ASP A 93 28.83 12.53 -18.54
CA ASP A 93 28.51 13.90 -18.13
C ASP A 93 29.76 14.78 -18.22
N PRO A 94 30.04 15.40 -19.38
CA PRO A 94 31.26 16.16 -19.57
C PRO A 94 31.29 17.43 -18.73
N TYR A 95 30.15 18.07 -18.46
CA TYR A 95 30.13 19.24 -17.59
C TYR A 95 30.48 18.86 -16.14
N LEU A 96 29.88 17.84 -15.59
CA LEU A 96 30.20 17.39 -14.21
C LEU A 96 31.64 16.91 -14.11
N THR A 97 32.18 16.29 -15.15
CA THR A 97 33.60 15.92 -15.23
C THR A 97 34.50 17.14 -15.16
N TRP A 98 34.20 18.15 -15.99
CA TRP A 98 34.91 19.44 -16.02
C TRP A 98 34.79 20.17 -14.68
N HIS A 99 33.57 20.30 -14.14
CA HIS A 99 33.29 20.96 -12.87
C HIS A 99 34.12 20.37 -11.73
N ASN A 100 34.11 19.05 -11.57
CA ASN A 100 34.89 18.34 -10.54
C ASN A 100 36.41 18.53 -10.71
N ALA A 101 36.89 18.51 -11.93
CA ALA A 101 38.32 18.72 -12.22
C ALA A 101 38.77 20.15 -11.88
N VAL A 102 38.02 21.13 -12.33
CA VAL A 102 38.34 22.55 -12.09
C VAL A 102 38.25 22.89 -10.60
N THR A 103 37.19 22.46 -9.92
CA THR A 103 37.05 22.67 -8.47
C THR A 103 38.26 22.12 -7.71
N LYS A 104 38.68 20.89 -7.96
CA LYS A 104 39.86 20.29 -7.30
C LYS A 104 41.17 21.01 -7.63
N LYS A 105 41.32 21.48 -8.86
CA LYS A 105 42.53 22.23 -9.27
C LYS A 105 42.59 23.61 -8.58
N LEU A 106 41.45 24.29 -8.44
CA LEU A 106 41.33 25.55 -7.70
C LEU A 106 41.63 25.35 -6.22
N GLU A 107 41.08 24.33 -5.60
CA GLU A 107 41.37 23.94 -4.22
C GLU A 107 42.86 23.62 -4.00
N ALA A 108 43.52 23.08 -4.98
CA ALA A 108 44.98 22.82 -5.00
C ALA A 108 45.82 24.07 -5.29
N GLY A 109 45.22 25.25 -5.46
CA GLY A 109 45.89 26.52 -5.70
C GLY A 109 46.50 26.68 -7.11
N GLN A 110 46.05 25.93 -8.10
CA GLN A 110 46.47 26.08 -9.49
C GLN A 110 46.02 27.39 -10.10
N GLY A 111 46.90 28.06 -10.87
CA GLY A 111 46.66 29.35 -11.40
C GLY A 111 46.18 29.35 -12.87
N LEU A 112 46.06 30.58 -13.45
CA LEU A 112 45.57 30.78 -14.84
C LEU A 112 46.35 29.99 -15.89
N ALA A 113 47.68 29.87 -15.74
CA ALA A 113 48.52 29.14 -16.69
C ALA A 113 48.23 27.66 -16.68
N ASP A 114 47.96 27.09 -15.49
CA ASP A 114 47.65 25.68 -15.30
C ASP A 114 46.25 25.31 -15.81
N LEU A 115 45.30 26.23 -15.70
CA LEU A 115 43.88 26.04 -16.05
C LEU A 115 43.50 26.55 -17.43
N ALA A 116 44.43 27.08 -18.23
CA ALA A 116 44.09 27.70 -19.52
C ALA A 116 43.31 26.77 -20.46
N ASN A 117 43.65 25.50 -20.47
CA ASN A 117 42.95 24.48 -21.29
C ASN A 117 41.57 24.16 -20.70
N ASP A 118 41.46 24.03 -19.39
CA ASP A 118 40.20 23.78 -18.69
C ASP A 118 39.20 24.93 -18.90
N LEU A 119 39.67 26.18 -18.90
CA LEU A 119 38.82 27.34 -19.17
C LEU A 119 38.27 27.32 -20.63
N ALA A 120 39.13 26.98 -21.61
CA ALA A 120 38.70 26.87 -23.01
C ALA A 120 37.69 25.70 -23.20
N GLU A 121 37.93 24.57 -22.56
CA GLU A 121 37.04 23.40 -22.57
C GLU A 121 35.70 23.73 -21.94
N GLY A 122 35.70 24.32 -20.77
CA GLY A 122 34.47 24.73 -20.04
C GLY A 122 33.63 25.71 -20.88
N ALA A 123 34.27 26.70 -21.50
CA ALA A 123 33.59 27.64 -22.38
C ALA A 123 32.95 26.97 -23.62
N SER A 124 33.60 25.93 -24.16
CA SER A 124 33.04 25.15 -25.26
C SER A 124 31.85 24.32 -24.82
N LEU A 125 31.95 23.60 -23.68
CA LEU A 125 30.89 22.80 -23.10
C LEU A 125 29.64 23.64 -22.75
N LEU A 126 29.83 24.79 -22.10
CA LEU A 126 28.72 25.69 -21.80
C LEU A 126 28.06 26.28 -23.05
N SER A 127 28.85 26.57 -24.09
CA SER A 127 28.28 27.00 -25.36
C SER A 127 27.45 25.88 -26.05
N GLU A 128 27.85 24.62 -25.92
CA GLU A 128 27.09 23.46 -26.39
C GLU A 128 25.79 23.32 -25.56
N ALA A 129 25.90 23.36 -24.23
CA ALA A 129 24.74 23.30 -23.33
C ALA A 129 23.70 24.36 -23.65
N ALA A 130 24.12 25.62 -23.81
CA ALA A 130 23.22 26.71 -24.12
C ALA A 130 22.51 26.51 -25.49
N ARG A 131 23.16 25.92 -26.48
CA ARG A 131 22.55 25.66 -27.81
C ARG A 131 21.55 24.49 -27.75
N SER A 132 21.78 23.50 -26.91
CA SER A 132 20.93 22.31 -26.78
C SER A 132 19.65 22.54 -25.99
N LEU A 133 19.58 23.62 -25.20
CA LEU A 133 18.37 23.94 -24.43
C LEU A 133 17.20 24.32 -25.34
N PRO A 134 16.02 23.70 -25.21
CA PRO A 134 14.84 24.07 -25.96
C PRO A 134 14.41 25.49 -25.64
N LEU A 135 13.93 26.22 -26.63
CA LEU A 135 13.42 27.58 -26.46
C LEU A 135 12.01 27.65 -25.85
N ASN A 136 11.28 26.56 -25.92
CA ASN A 136 9.92 26.43 -25.39
C ASN A 136 9.92 25.53 -24.13
N ALA A 137 9.21 25.99 -23.08
CA ALA A 137 9.05 25.27 -21.85
C ALA A 137 8.29 23.94 -22.06
N ALA A 138 9.01 22.83 -22.03
CA ALA A 138 8.39 21.58 -21.62
C ALA A 138 8.38 21.57 -20.09
N SER A 139 7.20 21.32 -19.50
CA SER A 139 6.97 21.36 -18.08
C SER A 139 7.98 20.50 -17.32
N ARG A 140 8.54 21.04 -16.24
CA ARG A 140 9.29 20.27 -15.25
C ARG A 140 8.32 19.31 -14.55
N ALA A 141 8.44 18.03 -14.78
CA ALA A 141 7.91 17.00 -13.90
C ALA A 141 9.11 16.21 -13.37
N GLY A 142 9.61 16.60 -12.22
CA GLY A 142 10.67 15.90 -11.51
C GLY A 142 10.64 16.26 -10.03
N ILE A 143 10.89 15.27 -9.19
CA ILE A 143 11.06 15.46 -7.76
C ILE A 143 12.51 15.82 -7.52
N GLN A 144 12.76 16.95 -6.84
CA GLN A 144 14.10 17.32 -6.38
C GLN A 144 14.26 16.94 -4.90
N LEU A 145 15.36 16.28 -4.57
CA LEU A 145 15.83 16.13 -3.20
C LEU A 145 16.53 17.42 -2.79
N THR A 146 16.08 18.06 -1.72
CA THR A 146 16.81 19.14 -1.06
C THR A 146 17.48 18.60 0.19
N ASP A 147 18.49 19.26 0.72
CA ASP A 147 19.19 18.87 1.94
C ASP A 147 18.26 18.77 3.18
N ARG A 148 17.01 19.16 3.06
CA ARG A 148 15.99 19.18 4.12
C ARG A 148 14.70 18.41 3.80
N GLY A 149 14.68 17.56 2.77
CA GLY A 149 13.51 16.77 2.38
C GLY A 149 13.16 16.82 0.90
N TYR A 150 12.00 16.30 0.54
CA TYR A 150 11.54 16.20 -0.85
C TYR A 150 10.72 17.42 -1.24
N ALA A 151 11.02 18.06 -2.37
CA ALA A 151 10.19 19.10 -2.96
C ALA A 151 9.53 18.63 -4.25
N TYR A 152 8.27 18.98 -4.44
CA TYR A 152 7.48 18.60 -5.61
C TYR A 152 7.51 19.68 -6.69
N GLY A 153 7.69 19.29 -7.93
CA GLY A 153 7.71 20.19 -9.08
C GLY A 153 6.53 20.04 -10.02
N GLN A 154 5.41 20.64 -9.67
CA GLN A 154 4.51 21.26 -10.63
C GLN A 154 4.32 22.71 -10.18
N GLY A 155 5.10 23.60 -10.76
CA GLY A 155 4.81 25.04 -10.71
C GLY A 155 5.15 25.79 -9.43
N SER A 156 5.54 25.15 -8.32
CA SER A 156 5.94 25.85 -7.11
C SER A 156 7.03 25.13 -6.32
N VAL A 157 8.01 25.87 -5.86
CA VAL A 157 9.00 25.44 -4.88
C VAL A 157 8.51 25.94 -3.52
N ILE A 158 8.22 25.02 -2.59
CA ILE A 158 7.88 25.39 -1.22
C ILE A 158 9.19 25.60 -0.47
N THR A 159 9.45 26.83 -0.07
CA THR A 159 10.53 27.20 0.86
C THR A 159 9.93 27.49 2.25
N GLU A 160 10.75 27.59 3.28
CA GLU A 160 10.31 28.03 4.63
C GLU A 160 9.58 29.39 4.62
N ALA A 161 9.64 30.13 3.52
CA ALA A 161 9.03 31.45 3.32
C ALA A 161 7.72 31.43 2.51
N GLY A 162 7.23 30.24 2.06
CA GLY A 162 6.03 30.09 1.23
C GLY A 162 6.31 29.78 -0.24
N GLU A 163 5.22 29.65 -1.03
CA GLU A 163 5.30 29.36 -2.47
C GLU A 163 6.00 30.48 -3.24
N ILE A 164 6.98 30.11 -4.09
CA ILE A 164 7.55 31.05 -5.06
C ILE A 164 6.57 31.15 -6.23
N PRO A 165 6.05 32.34 -6.58
CA PRO A 165 5.16 32.49 -7.72
C PRO A 165 5.79 31.99 -9.02
N GLU A 166 5.02 31.32 -9.88
CA GLU A 166 5.45 30.80 -11.18
C GLU A 166 6.14 31.87 -12.06
N ALA A 167 5.75 33.15 -11.91
CA ALA A 167 6.35 34.29 -12.56
C ALA A 167 7.82 34.56 -12.12
N ALA A 168 8.27 34.00 -11.00
CA ALA A 168 9.64 34.19 -10.50
C ALA A 168 10.60 33.07 -10.96
N MET A 169 10.11 32.03 -11.66
CA MET A 169 10.97 30.98 -12.21
C MET A 169 11.75 31.43 -13.40
N PRO A 170 13.07 31.09 -13.51
CA PRO A 170 13.85 31.40 -14.67
C PRO A 170 13.25 30.81 -15.95
N THR A 171 13.00 31.63 -16.96
CA THR A 171 12.55 31.14 -18.28
C THR A 171 13.68 30.39 -18.98
N PRO A 172 13.41 29.45 -19.90
CA PRO A 172 14.44 28.77 -20.71
C PRO A 172 15.35 29.74 -21.42
N ARG A 173 14.84 30.92 -21.77
CA ARG A 173 15.63 32.02 -22.38
C ARG A 173 16.60 32.64 -21.37
N ALA A 174 16.17 32.84 -20.14
CA ALA A 174 17.02 33.37 -19.06
C ALA A 174 18.10 32.37 -18.65
N GLU A 175 17.75 31.10 -18.54
CA GLU A 175 18.69 30.01 -18.26
C GLU A 175 19.77 29.90 -19.35
N ARG A 176 19.35 29.91 -20.60
CA ARG A 176 20.28 29.94 -21.77
C ARG A 176 21.19 31.15 -21.76
N ALA A 177 20.67 32.35 -21.48
CA ALA A 177 21.46 33.57 -21.39
C ALA A 177 22.49 33.49 -20.25
N ARG A 178 22.11 32.90 -19.08
CA ARG A 178 23.00 32.69 -17.96
C ARG A 178 24.15 31.73 -18.31
N ILE A 179 23.87 30.66 -19.05
CA ILE A 179 24.90 29.71 -19.49
C ILE A 179 25.83 30.36 -20.50
N PHE A 180 25.31 31.15 -21.46
CA PHE A 180 26.14 31.87 -22.40
C PHE A 180 27.05 32.89 -21.72
N ALA A 181 26.51 33.65 -20.75
CA ALA A 181 27.30 34.63 -19.99
C ALA A 181 28.46 33.97 -19.23
N ALA A 182 28.23 32.79 -18.64
CA ALA A 182 29.28 32.03 -17.99
C ALA A 182 30.32 31.49 -18.96
N ALA A 183 29.91 31.10 -20.20
CA ALA A 183 30.84 30.69 -21.25
C ALA A 183 31.71 31.85 -21.75
N GLU A 184 31.18 33.07 -21.86
CA GLU A 184 31.92 34.27 -22.20
C GLU A 184 32.87 34.68 -21.06
N ALA A 185 32.44 34.62 -19.79
CA ALA A 185 33.33 34.91 -18.66
C ALA A 185 34.57 33.99 -18.65
N LEU A 186 34.41 32.70 -18.96
CA LEU A 186 35.55 31.77 -19.09
C LEU A 186 36.55 32.17 -20.18
N ARG A 187 36.11 32.88 -21.23
CA ARG A 187 36.96 33.34 -22.35
C ARG A 187 37.60 34.71 -22.11
N ASP A 188 37.04 35.49 -21.21
CA ASP A 188 37.46 36.89 -21.00
C ASP A 188 38.80 36.92 -20.25
N GLU A 189 39.85 37.33 -20.96
CA GLU A 189 41.21 37.40 -20.42
C GLU A 189 41.44 38.60 -19.51
N GLU A 190 40.56 39.56 -19.46
CA GLU A 190 40.63 40.72 -18.58
C GLU A 190 40.14 40.40 -17.15
N LEU A 191 39.38 39.32 -16.98
CA LEU A 191 38.87 38.88 -15.70
C LEU A 191 39.89 38.02 -14.92
N THR A 192 39.82 38.11 -13.59
CA THR A 192 40.57 37.21 -12.69
C THR A 192 40.13 35.77 -12.81
N LEU A 193 40.91 34.81 -12.33
CA LEU A 193 40.58 33.40 -12.38
C LEU A 193 39.24 33.11 -11.65
N GLU A 194 39.02 33.75 -10.52
CA GLU A 194 37.77 33.61 -9.74
C GLU A 194 36.57 34.17 -10.51
N GLU A 195 36.69 35.40 -11.09
CA GLU A 195 35.61 35.99 -11.90
C GLU A 195 35.28 35.16 -13.14
N ARG A 196 36.25 34.47 -13.72
CA ARG A 196 36.07 33.59 -14.88
C ARG A 196 35.36 32.30 -14.51
N THR A 197 35.74 31.66 -13.38
CA THR A 197 35.28 30.32 -13.04
C THR A 197 33.99 30.30 -12.21
N THR A 198 33.79 31.25 -11.32
CA THR A 198 32.63 31.28 -10.43
C THR A 198 31.28 31.20 -11.14
N PRO A 199 30.99 31.99 -12.20
CA PRO A 199 29.71 31.90 -12.90
C PRO A 199 29.47 30.53 -13.53
N ALA A 200 30.53 29.86 -14.01
CA ALA A 200 30.44 28.52 -14.61
C ALA A 200 30.23 27.43 -13.60
N LEU A 201 30.88 27.50 -12.45
CA LEU A 201 30.71 26.53 -11.33
C LEU A 201 29.31 26.65 -10.69
N GLN A 202 28.74 27.84 -10.61
CA GLN A 202 27.37 28.10 -10.11
C GLN A 202 26.25 27.59 -11.03
N LEU A 203 26.57 26.98 -12.17
CA LEU A 203 25.60 26.34 -13.06
C LEU A 203 25.37 24.86 -12.71
N GLU A 204 25.99 24.31 -11.67
CA GLU A 204 25.91 22.89 -11.31
C GLU A 204 24.45 22.40 -11.20
N GLU A 205 23.62 23.08 -10.43
CA GLU A 205 22.22 22.70 -10.23
C GLU A 205 21.43 22.74 -11.56
N LEU A 206 21.61 23.82 -12.36
CA LEU A 206 20.93 23.94 -13.64
C LEU A 206 21.34 22.84 -14.64
N LEU A 207 22.64 22.51 -14.71
CA LEU A 207 23.16 21.50 -15.61
C LEU A 207 23.06 20.08 -15.04
N TRP A 208 22.76 19.94 -13.73
CA TRP A 208 22.30 18.69 -13.16
C TRP A 208 20.92 18.32 -13.73
N ASP A 209 19.99 19.24 -13.72
CA ASP A 209 18.63 19.02 -14.25
C ASP A 209 18.58 18.93 -15.79
N LYS A 210 19.52 19.59 -16.47
CA LYS A 210 19.59 19.71 -17.93
C LYS A 210 20.99 19.34 -18.45
N PRO A 211 21.46 18.09 -18.22
CA PRO A 211 22.82 17.70 -18.51
C PRO A 211 23.12 17.65 -20.01
N ILE A 212 24.38 17.86 -20.35
CA ILE A 212 24.93 17.43 -21.63
C ILE A 212 25.11 15.92 -21.56
N ARG A 213 24.43 15.18 -22.43
CA ARG A 213 24.45 13.70 -22.41
C ARG A 213 25.21 13.18 -23.63
N ARG A 214 26.29 12.46 -23.38
CA ARG A 214 27.08 11.79 -24.43
C ARG A 214 27.15 10.31 -24.17
N LEU A 215 27.28 9.51 -25.23
CA LEU A 215 27.50 8.07 -25.16
C LEU A 215 26.45 7.32 -24.30
N THR A 216 25.17 7.66 -24.41
CA THR A 216 24.11 7.08 -23.58
C THR A 216 23.97 5.57 -23.77
N THR A 217 23.90 4.85 -22.65
CA THR A 217 23.50 3.44 -22.57
C THR A 217 22.13 3.39 -21.89
N THR A 218 21.18 2.68 -22.49
CA THR A 218 19.82 2.55 -21.98
C THR A 218 19.56 1.10 -21.58
N SER A 219 18.96 0.88 -20.41
CA SER A 219 18.53 -0.44 -19.95
C SER A 219 17.29 -0.93 -20.74
N GLU A 220 16.91 -2.18 -20.51
CA GLU A 220 15.57 -2.66 -20.82
C GLU A 220 14.51 -1.87 -20.03
N ALA A 221 13.24 -2.00 -20.43
CA ALA A 221 12.13 -1.40 -19.72
C ALA A 221 11.64 -2.34 -18.60
N TYR A 222 11.46 -1.78 -17.40
CA TYR A 222 10.94 -2.48 -16.23
C TYR A 222 9.50 -2.07 -16.00
N ARG A 223 8.59 -3.04 -15.92
CA ARG A 223 7.16 -2.79 -15.80
C ARG A 223 6.76 -2.49 -14.37
N VAL A 224 5.79 -1.57 -14.20
CA VAL A 224 5.18 -1.23 -12.92
C VAL A 224 3.68 -1.17 -13.12
N TRP A 225 2.94 -1.91 -12.32
CA TRP A 225 1.49 -1.79 -12.24
C TRP A 225 1.13 -0.74 -11.20
N VAL A 226 0.36 0.25 -11.59
CA VAL A 226 -0.09 1.33 -10.71
C VAL A 226 -1.58 1.18 -10.45
N ASP A 227 -1.93 0.96 -9.18
CA ASP A 227 -3.31 0.88 -8.72
C ASP A 227 -3.83 2.25 -8.27
N ARG A 228 -5.15 2.38 -8.14
CA ARG A 228 -5.75 3.56 -7.51
C ARG A 228 -5.36 3.67 -6.04
N ARG A 229 -5.40 4.88 -5.47
CA ARG A 229 -4.93 5.13 -4.09
C ARG A 229 -5.62 4.27 -3.02
N LYS A 230 -6.91 3.95 -3.20
CA LYS A 230 -7.68 3.08 -2.28
C LYS A 230 -7.11 1.65 -2.18
N ALA A 231 -6.35 1.21 -3.15
CA ALA A 231 -5.62 -0.06 -3.10
C ALA A 231 -4.53 -0.11 -2.02
N LEU A 232 -4.00 1.04 -1.61
CA LEU A 232 -3.01 1.15 -0.53
C LEU A 232 -3.64 1.69 0.76
N PHE A 233 -4.43 2.75 0.68
CA PHE A 233 -5.04 3.39 1.83
C PHE A 233 -6.54 3.18 1.85
N SER A 234 -7.02 2.32 2.77
CA SER A 234 -8.43 1.99 2.94
C SER A 234 -8.73 1.47 4.35
N SER A 235 -9.98 1.59 4.76
CA SER A 235 -10.50 1.09 6.04
C SER A 235 -11.72 0.23 5.76
N TRP A 236 -11.60 -1.07 6.04
CA TRP A 236 -12.57 -2.09 5.68
C TRP A 236 -13.45 -2.48 6.87
N TYR A 237 -14.72 -2.75 6.61
CA TYR A 237 -15.65 -3.30 7.59
C TYR A 237 -16.38 -4.48 6.96
N GLU A 238 -16.46 -5.60 7.67
CA GLU A 238 -17.16 -6.80 7.22
C GLU A 238 -18.40 -7.03 8.05
N PHE A 239 -19.54 -7.24 7.39
CA PHE A 239 -20.74 -7.78 8.04
C PHE A 239 -21.52 -8.72 7.12
N PHE A 240 -22.31 -9.60 7.74
CA PHE A 240 -23.24 -10.48 7.03
C PHE A 240 -24.59 -9.78 6.84
N PRO A 241 -25.00 -9.43 5.62
CA PRO A 241 -26.29 -8.75 5.40
C PRO A 241 -27.47 -9.56 5.91
N ARG A 242 -27.38 -10.89 5.91
CA ARG A 242 -28.42 -11.77 6.43
C ARG A 242 -28.64 -11.68 7.94
N SER A 243 -27.69 -11.16 8.69
CA SER A 243 -27.81 -10.96 10.15
C SER A 243 -28.38 -9.59 10.51
N GLU A 244 -28.20 -8.58 9.65
CA GLU A 244 -28.65 -7.22 9.91
C GLU A 244 -30.18 -7.12 9.77
N GLY A 245 -30.87 -7.01 10.89
CA GLY A 245 -32.33 -7.04 10.96
C GLY A 245 -32.94 -8.43 10.94
N ALA A 246 -32.12 -9.48 11.16
CA ALA A 246 -32.62 -10.84 11.31
C ALA A 246 -33.48 -11.01 12.57
N VAL A 247 -34.38 -11.99 12.51
CA VAL A 247 -35.17 -12.41 13.67
C VAL A 247 -34.97 -13.91 13.88
N LEU A 248 -34.38 -14.24 15.01
CA LEU A 248 -34.13 -15.62 15.35
C LEU A 248 -35.42 -16.43 15.49
N PRO A 249 -35.44 -17.72 15.16
CA PRO A 249 -34.25 -18.53 14.85
C PRO A 249 -33.82 -18.52 13.37
N SER A 250 -34.65 -18.08 12.40
CA SER A 250 -34.42 -18.37 11.00
C SER A 250 -34.83 -17.28 9.99
N ARG A 251 -35.41 -16.17 10.45
CA ARG A 251 -35.78 -15.11 9.54
C ARG A 251 -34.57 -14.22 9.22
N SER A 252 -34.05 -14.36 8.00
CA SER A 252 -32.92 -13.59 7.50
C SER A 252 -33.21 -12.09 7.51
N GLY A 253 -32.17 -11.28 7.68
CA GLY A 253 -32.12 -9.90 7.23
C GLY A 253 -32.09 -9.83 5.69
N THR A 254 -32.34 -8.65 5.15
CA THR A 254 -32.38 -8.34 3.72
C THR A 254 -31.44 -7.20 3.39
N PHE A 255 -31.18 -6.93 2.10
CA PHE A 255 -30.41 -5.73 1.72
C PHE A 255 -31.06 -4.44 2.24
N GLN A 256 -32.40 -4.36 2.30
CA GLN A 256 -33.12 -3.21 2.84
C GLN A 256 -32.90 -3.06 4.36
N THR A 257 -32.86 -4.15 5.12
CA THR A 257 -32.57 -4.08 6.56
C THR A 257 -31.09 -3.83 6.82
N ALA A 258 -30.20 -4.43 6.04
CA ALA A 258 -28.75 -4.23 6.11
C ALA A 258 -28.35 -2.77 5.75
N ALA A 259 -29.04 -2.13 4.81
CA ALA A 259 -28.81 -0.73 4.46
C ALA A 259 -28.95 0.22 5.66
N LYS A 260 -29.73 -0.14 6.68
CA LYS A 260 -29.87 0.66 7.92
C LYS A 260 -28.57 0.70 8.74
N ARG A 261 -27.66 -0.25 8.55
CA ARG A 261 -26.34 -0.29 9.21
C ARG A 261 -25.31 0.61 8.52
N LEU A 262 -25.49 0.93 7.23
CA LEU A 262 -24.52 1.69 6.43
C LEU A 262 -24.14 3.06 7.03
N PRO A 263 -25.06 3.88 7.53
CA PRO A 263 -24.70 5.15 8.16
C PRO A 263 -23.72 4.99 9.32
N ALA A 264 -23.91 4.00 10.19
CA ALA A 264 -23.02 3.75 11.32
C ALA A 264 -21.64 3.28 10.87
N VAL A 265 -21.55 2.47 9.82
CA VAL A 265 -20.27 2.05 9.22
C VAL A 265 -19.51 3.25 8.67
N ALA A 266 -20.20 4.14 7.93
CA ALA A 266 -19.62 5.36 7.38
C ALA A 266 -19.20 6.33 8.50
N GLU A 267 -20.00 6.48 9.55
CA GLU A 267 -19.72 7.33 10.71
C GLU A 267 -18.48 6.87 11.48
N MET A 268 -18.29 5.57 11.63
CA MET A 268 -17.03 5.00 12.17
C MET A 268 -15.82 5.27 11.28
N GLY A 269 -16.01 5.79 10.06
CA GLY A 269 -14.94 6.18 9.15
C GLY A 269 -14.43 5.07 8.24
N PHE A 270 -15.11 3.92 8.17
CA PHE A 270 -14.81 2.88 7.18
C PHE A 270 -15.26 3.33 5.80
N ASP A 271 -14.50 2.98 4.77
CA ASP A 271 -14.72 3.39 3.38
C ASP A 271 -14.84 2.22 2.39
N VAL A 272 -14.71 1.00 2.89
CA VAL A 272 -15.01 -0.23 2.16
C VAL A 272 -15.83 -1.16 3.06
N LEU A 273 -16.97 -1.60 2.55
CA LEU A 273 -17.81 -2.63 3.18
C LEU A 273 -17.65 -3.94 2.44
N TYR A 274 -17.09 -4.95 3.11
CA TYR A 274 -16.99 -6.30 2.58
C TYR A 274 -18.19 -7.15 3.00
N LEU A 275 -18.83 -7.76 2.01
CA LEU A 275 -19.93 -8.70 2.18
C LEU A 275 -19.45 -10.13 1.95
N PRO A 276 -19.60 -11.06 2.91
CA PRO A 276 -19.52 -12.50 2.64
C PRO A 276 -20.46 -12.89 1.50
N PRO A 277 -20.30 -14.11 0.89
CA PRO A 277 -21.08 -14.49 -0.28
C PRO A 277 -22.58 -14.26 -0.10
N ILE A 278 -23.20 -13.62 -1.08
CA ILE A 278 -24.64 -13.26 -1.10
C ILE A 278 -25.48 -14.20 -1.95
N HIS A 279 -24.87 -15.31 -2.40
CA HIS A 279 -25.45 -16.25 -3.36
C HIS A 279 -26.37 -17.27 -2.67
N PRO A 280 -27.23 -17.99 -3.44
CA PRO A 280 -27.98 -19.14 -2.93
C PRO A 280 -27.06 -20.15 -2.23
N ILE A 281 -27.54 -20.74 -1.14
CA ILE A 281 -26.78 -21.68 -0.30
C ILE A 281 -27.34 -23.09 -0.50
N GLY A 282 -26.46 -24.07 -0.73
CA GLY A 282 -26.83 -25.46 -0.90
C GLY A 282 -27.59 -26.05 0.30
N ARG A 283 -28.40 -27.06 0.03
CA ARG A 283 -29.18 -27.80 1.02
C ARG A 283 -28.58 -29.16 1.34
N THR A 284 -27.98 -29.80 0.36
CA THR A 284 -27.30 -31.10 0.50
C THR A 284 -26.04 -30.93 1.34
N TRP A 285 -25.92 -31.74 2.39
CA TRP A 285 -24.83 -31.67 3.38
C TRP A 285 -24.68 -30.32 4.07
N ARG A 286 -25.76 -29.53 4.09
CA ARG A 286 -25.77 -28.23 4.77
C ARG A 286 -25.23 -28.35 6.19
N LYS A 287 -24.38 -27.43 6.59
CA LYS A 287 -23.86 -27.32 7.94
C LYS A 287 -24.91 -26.69 8.86
N GLY A 288 -25.04 -27.29 10.05
CA GLY A 288 -25.80 -26.69 11.14
C GLY A 288 -24.93 -25.77 12.01
N ARG A 289 -25.52 -25.25 13.07
CA ARG A 289 -24.86 -24.35 14.04
C ARG A 289 -23.52 -24.90 14.52
N ASN A 290 -22.56 -24.00 14.72
CA ASN A 290 -21.20 -24.36 15.15
C ASN A 290 -20.53 -25.44 14.29
N ASN A 291 -20.79 -25.42 12.97
CA ASN A 291 -20.27 -26.39 12.01
C ASN A 291 -20.75 -27.83 12.21
N SER A 292 -21.93 -28.03 12.79
CA SER A 292 -22.55 -29.34 12.93
C SER A 292 -22.74 -30.04 11.58
N LEU A 293 -22.50 -31.34 11.52
CA LEU A 293 -22.75 -32.12 10.29
C LEU A 293 -24.24 -32.38 10.03
N LEU A 294 -25.08 -32.16 11.03
CA LEU A 294 -26.54 -32.32 10.94
C LEU A 294 -27.19 -30.93 11.05
N ALA A 295 -27.71 -30.46 9.95
CA ALA A 295 -28.52 -29.24 9.91
C ALA A 295 -29.97 -29.54 10.32
N ARG A 296 -30.55 -28.60 11.06
CA ARG A 296 -31.99 -28.55 11.33
C ARG A 296 -32.69 -27.77 10.20
N ALA A 297 -34.01 -27.84 10.20
CA ALA A 297 -34.81 -27.14 9.16
C ALA A 297 -34.63 -25.59 9.18
N GLU A 298 -34.35 -25.06 10.37
CA GLU A 298 -34.11 -23.64 10.58
C GLU A 298 -32.65 -23.19 10.35
N ASP A 299 -31.72 -24.10 10.13
CA ASP A 299 -30.30 -23.76 9.94
C ASP A 299 -30.04 -23.17 8.55
N VAL A 300 -29.45 -21.99 8.54
CA VAL A 300 -29.22 -21.20 7.30
C VAL A 300 -28.04 -21.69 6.45
N GLY A 301 -27.14 -22.47 7.03
CA GLY A 301 -25.94 -22.98 6.37
C GLY A 301 -24.85 -21.91 6.18
N SER A 302 -23.76 -22.33 5.55
CA SER A 302 -22.61 -21.45 5.25
C SER A 302 -22.81 -20.71 3.94
N PRO A 303 -22.60 -19.39 3.89
CA PRO A 303 -22.65 -18.63 2.63
C PRO A 303 -21.61 -19.08 1.61
N TRP A 304 -20.50 -19.70 2.04
CA TRP A 304 -19.47 -20.23 1.15
C TRP A 304 -19.83 -21.57 0.50
N ALA A 305 -20.93 -22.22 0.91
CA ALA A 305 -21.50 -23.36 0.22
C ALA A 305 -22.44 -22.85 -0.92
N ILE A 306 -21.85 -22.26 -1.96
CA ILE A 306 -22.52 -21.50 -2.99
C ILE A 306 -23.27 -22.41 -3.98
N GLY A 307 -24.51 -22.06 -4.25
CA GLY A 307 -25.35 -22.63 -5.28
C GLY A 307 -26.48 -23.50 -4.74
N ALA A 308 -27.64 -23.34 -5.35
CA ALA A 308 -28.86 -24.11 -5.10
C ALA A 308 -29.73 -24.07 -6.36
N GLU A 309 -30.97 -24.59 -6.29
CA GLU A 309 -31.95 -24.53 -7.39
C GLU A 309 -32.18 -23.09 -7.87
N GLU A 310 -32.03 -22.10 -7.00
CA GLU A 310 -32.23 -20.68 -7.27
C GLU A 310 -31.09 -20.04 -8.07
N GLY A 311 -29.96 -20.72 -8.23
CA GLY A 311 -28.81 -20.25 -9.01
C GLY A 311 -27.46 -20.43 -8.34
N GLY A 312 -26.42 -19.91 -8.97
CA GLY A 312 -25.02 -20.01 -8.55
C GLY A 312 -24.38 -18.67 -8.22
N HIS A 313 -23.15 -18.48 -8.69
CA HIS A 313 -22.29 -17.33 -8.38
C HIS A 313 -22.76 -15.99 -8.97
N ASP A 314 -23.71 -15.99 -9.88
CA ASP A 314 -24.33 -14.79 -10.47
C ASP A 314 -25.76 -14.53 -9.94
N ALA A 315 -26.21 -15.33 -8.97
CA ALA A 315 -27.52 -15.20 -8.35
C ALA A 315 -27.41 -14.65 -6.91
N ILE A 316 -28.49 -14.02 -6.47
CA ILE A 316 -28.64 -13.51 -5.10
C ILE A 316 -29.53 -14.49 -4.30
N HIS A 317 -29.15 -14.73 -3.05
CA HIS A 317 -29.95 -15.54 -2.14
C HIS A 317 -31.36 -14.92 -1.99
N PRO A 318 -32.46 -15.67 -2.22
CA PRO A 318 -33.83 -15.13 -2.20
C PRO A 318 -34.19 -14.37 -0.93
N ASP A 319 -33.67 -14.81 0.22
CA ASP A 319 -33.96 -14.16 1.51
C ASP A 319 -33.32 -12.77 1.65
N LEU A 320 -32.28 -12.46 0.85
CA LEU A 320 -31.63 -11.14 0.88
C LEU A 320 -32.38 -10.11 0.04
N GLY A 321 -33.12 -10.55 -0.97
CA GLY A 321 -33.86 -9.69 -1.90
C GLY A 321 -33.54 -9.96 -3.36
N THR A 322 -33.78 -8.97 -4.20
CA THR A 322 -33.62 -9.01 -5.66
C THR A 322 -32.34 -8.29 -6.10
N ALA A 323 -31.99 -8.39 -7.38
CA ALA A 323 -30.92 -7.60 -7.97
C ALA A 323 -31.18 -6.07 -7.88
N SER A 324 -32.45 -5.65 -7.88
CA SER A 324 -32.80 -4.24 -7.65
C SER A 324 -32.46 -3.81 -6.21
N ASP A 325 -32.82 -4.63 -5.22
CA ASP A 325 -32.53 -4.35 -3.82
C ASP A 325 -30.99 -4.29 -3.59
N PHE A 326 -30.23 -5.14 -4.26
CA PHE A 326 -28.78 -5.11 -4.21
C PHE A 326 -28.18 -3.82 -4.82
N ARG A 327 -28.67 -3.42 -6.02
CA ARG A 327 -28.22 -2.14 -6.61
C ARG A 327 -28.56 -0.93 -5.73
N GLU A 328 -29.75 -0.91 -5.12
CA GLU A 328 -30.14 0.14 -4.19
C GLU A 328 -29.23 0.16 -2.95
N PHE A 329 -28.87 -1.03 -2.45
CA PHE A 329 -27.93 -1.16 -1.34
C PHE A 329 -26.54 -0.63 -1.70
N VAL A 330 -26.00 -1.02 -2.86
CA VAL A 330 -24.69 -0.54 -3.35
C VAL A 330 -24.71 0.97 -3.57
N GLN A 331 -25.79 1.51 -4.14
CA GLN A 331 -25.96 2.94 -4.32
C GLN A 331 -25.99 3.67 -2.97
N ALA A 332 -26.77 3.19 -2.00
CA ALA A 332 -26.85 3.79 -0.67
C ALA A 332 -25.49 3.80 0.05
N ALA A 333 -24.68 2.74 -0.09
CA ALA A 333 -23.34 2.70 0.44
C ALA A 333 -22.44 3.75 -0.24
N ASN A 334 -22.46 3.83 -1.57
CA ASN A 334 -21.66 4.79 -2.34
C ASN A 334 -22.03 6.25 -2.01
N GLU A 335 -23.29 6.56 -1.77
CA GLU A 335 -23.77 7.90 -1.36
C GLU A 335 -23.18 8.31 0.01
N LEU A 336 -22.86 7.35 0.85
CA LEU A 336 -22.16 7.57 2.13
C LEU A 336 -20.62 7.54 2.00
N GLY A 337 -20.09 7.37 0.79
CA GLY A 337 -18.64 7.25 0.55
C GLY A 337 -18.05 5.87 0.90
N VAL A 338 -18.91 4.86 1.05
CA VAL A 338 -18.53 3.47 1.35
C VAL A 338 -18.67 2.63 0.08
N GLU A 339 -17.57 2.05 -0.37
CA GLU A 339 -17.53 1.15 -1.52
C GLU A 339 -17.87 -0.28 -1.08
N VAL A 340 -18.71 -0.98 -1.83
CA VAL A 340 -19.06 -2.37 -1.51
C VAL A 340 -18.05 -3.31 -2.18
N ALA A 341 -17.44 -4.19 -1.37
CA ALA A 341 -16.62 -5.31 -1.81
C ALA A 341 -17.39 -6.62 -1.66
N MET A 342 -17.27 -7.50 -2.65
CA MET A 342 -17.90 -8.81 -2.63
C MET A 342 -16.87 -9.93 -2.42
N ASP A 343 -17.34 -11.03 -1.84
CA ASP A 343 -16.56 -12.26 -1.80
C ASP A 343 -16.55 -12.95 -3.18
N LEU A 344 -15.39 -13.42 -3.59
CA LEU A 344 -15.20 -14.26 -4.77
C LEU A 344 -14.67 -15.62 -4.30
N ALA A 345 -15.60 -16.55 -4.01
CA ALA A 345 -15.30 -17.89 -3.55
C ALA A 345 -15.57 -18.89 -4.68
N LEU A 346 -14.50 -19.41 -5.31
CA LEU A 346 -14.60 -20.29 -6.47
C LEU A 346 -14.73 -21.76 -6.03
N GLN A 347 -15.89 -22.06 -5.49
CA GLN A 347 -16.29 -23.39 -5.01
C GLN A 347 -17.80 -23.51 -5.02
N CYS A 348 -18.32 -24.72 -5.05
CA CYS A 348 -19.74 -25.00 -5.22
C CYS A 348 -20.31 -25.84 -4.09
N SER A 349 -21.58 -25.63 -3.76
CA SER A 349 -22.32 -26.64 -3.01
C SER A 349 -22.61 -27.88 -3.89
N PRO A 350 -23.01 -29.02 -3.31
CA PRO A 350 -23.49 -30.15 -4.09
C PRO A 350 -24.71 -29.85 -4.98
N ASP A 351 -25.47 -28.82 -4.64
CA ASP A 351 -26.70 -28.42 -5.34
C ASP A 351 -26.48 -27.32 -6.41
N HIS A 352 -25.23 -26.91 -6.63
CA HIS A 352 -24.91 -25.89 -7.62
C HIS A 352 -25.27 -26.34 -9.03
N PRO A 353 -25.86 -25.49 -9.90
CA PRO A 353 -26.18 -25.83 -11.27
C PRO A 353 -25.04 -26.47 -12.07
N TRP A 354 -23.80 -26.00 -11.86
CA TRP A 354 -22.61 -26.53 -12.55
C TRP A 354 -22.33 -28.01 -12.26
N VAL A 355 -22.80 -28.55 -11.11
CA VAL A 355 -22.62 -29.99 -10.81
C VAL A 355 -23.28 -30.88 -11.85
N THR A 356 -24.39 -30.42 -12.46
CA THR A 356 -25.11 -31.11 -13.52
C THR A 356 -24.79 -30.60 -14.92
N GLU A 357 -24.55 -29.29 -15.07
CA GLU A 357 -24.27 -28.63 -16.35
C GLU A 357 -22.83 -28.82 -16.82
N HIS A 358 -21.88 -28.82 -15.87
CA HIS A 358 -20.45 -28.92 -16.10
C HIS A 358 -19.80 -29.96 -15.17
N PRO A 359 -20.19 -31.22 -15.24
CA PRO A 359 -19.66 -32.29 -14.37
C PRO A 359 -18.15 -32.47 -14.53
N GLU A 360 -17.55 -32.04 -15.63
CA GLU A 360 -16.13 -32.05 -15.91
C GLU A 360 -15.35 -31.06 -15.00
N TRP A 361 -16.01 -30.07 -14.45
CA TRP A 361 -15.34 -29.08 -13.54
C TRP A 361 -15.10 -29.62 -12.14
N PHE A 362 -15.46 -30.87 -11.86
CA PHE A 362 -15.33 -31.49 -10.55
C PHE A 362 -14.47 -32.75 -10.58
N THR A 363 -13.71 -32.97 -9.50
CA THR A 363 -12.91 -34.18 -9.33
C THR A 363 -13.79 -35.32 -8.85
N ARG A 364 -13.76 -36.47 -9.54
CA ARG A 364 -14.42 -37.68 -9.10
C ARG A 364 -13.47 -38.59 -8.35
N ARG A 365 -13.98 -39.19 -7.27
CA ARG A 365 -13.30 -40.23 -6.50
C ARG A 365 -13.41 -41.59 -7.19
N ALA A 366 -12.67 -42.58 -6.71
CA ALA A 366 -12.67 -43.94 -7.24
C ALA A 366 -14.04 -44.63 -7.17
N ASP A 367 -14.88 -44.26 -6.20
CA ASP A 367 -16.25 -44.73 -6.05
C ASP A 367 -17.29 -43.98 -6.92
N GLY A 368 -16.84 -43.02 -7.74
CA GLY A 368 -17.67 -42.20 -8.60
C GLY A 368 -18.29 -40.97 -7.96
N THR A 369 -18.12 -40.77 -6.65
CA THR A 369 -18.60 -39.57 -5.96
C THR A 369 -17.71 -38.37 -6.28
N ILE A 370 -18.28 -37.15 -6.17
CA ILE A 370 -17.51 -35.92 -6.32
C ILE A 370 -16.70 -35.66 -5.04
N ALA A 371 -15.46 -35.26 -5.20
CA ALA A 371 -14.59 -34.90 -4.08
C ALA A 371 -15.08 -33.60 -3.43
N TYR A 372 -15.31 -33.63 -2.12
CA TYR A 372 -15.55 -32.42 -1.33
C TYR A 372 -14.24 -31.82 -0.82
N ALA A 373 -14.28 -30.56 -0.37
CA ALA A 373 -13.11 -29.87 0.16
C ALA A 373 -12.62 -30.51 1.46
N GLU A 374 -11.33 -30.73 1.54
CA GLU A 374 -10.67 -31.30 2.74
C GLU A 374 -9.37 -30.55 3.03
N ASN A 375 -9.10 -30.38 4.32
CA ASN A 375 -7.77 -30.08 4.87
C ASN A 375 -7.57 -31.06 6.04
N PRO A 376 -7.15 -32.28 5.76
CA PRO A 376 -7.18 -33.36 6.74
C PRO A 376 -6.57 -33.01 8.09
N PRO A 377 -7.26 -33.32 9.21
CA PRO A 377 -8.49 -34.12 9.31
C PRO A 377 -9.79 -33.34 9.11
N LYS A 378 -9.74 -32.01 8.82
CA LYS A 378 -10.95 -31.18 8.58
C LYS A 378 -11.60 -31.53 7.24
N LYS A 379 -12.94 -31.62 7.25
CA LYS A 379 -13.77 -31.95 6.09
C LYS A 379 -14.89 -30.92 5.91
N TYR A 380 -15.14 -30.51 4.65
CA TYR A 380 -16.14 -29.53 4.28
C TYR A 380 -17.09 -30.18 3.24
N GLN A 381 -17.97 -31.08 3.70
CA GLN A 381 -18.81 -31.90 2.83
C GLN A 381 -19.84 -31.10 2.03
N ASP A 382 -20.16 -29.90 2.46
CA ASP A 382 -21.05 -28.94 1.82
C ASP A 382 -20.36 -28.15 0.68
N ILE A 383 -19.07 -28.41 0.39
CA ILE A 383 -18.28 -27.67 -0.59
C ILE A 383 -17.57 -28.63 -1.56
N TYR A 384 -17.82 -28.46 -2.84
CA TYR A 384 -17.09 -29.09 -3.93
C TYR A 384 -16.12 -28.10 -4.56
N PRO A 385 -14.80 -28.34 -4.50
CA PRO A 385 -13.79 -27.55 -5.19
C PRO A 385 -13.92 -27.72 -6.70
N LEU A 386 -13.64 -26.66 -7.46
CA LEU A 386 -13.49 -26.73 -8.90
C LEU A 386 -12.14 -27.38 -9.28
N ASN A 387 -12.16 -28.20 -10.32
CA ASN A 387 -10.98 -28.79 -10.94
C ASN A 387 -10.58 -27.96 -12.16
N PHE A 388 -9.59 -27.11 -12.01
CA PHE A 388 -9.14 -26.20 -13.07
C PHE A 388 -8.37 -26.90 -14.19
N ASP A 389 -7.94 -28.15 -14.01
CA ASP A 389 -7.15 -28.88 -14.99
C ASP A 389 -7.99 -29.56 -16.05
N ASN A 390 -9.25 -29.87 -15.75
CA ASN A 390 -10.13 -30.61 -16.66
C ASN A 390 -10.67 -29.74 -17.81
N ASP A 391 -11.01 -28.48 -17.53
CA ASP A 391 -11.49 -27.51 -18.53
C ASP A 391 -11.03 -26.10 -18.17
N PRO A 392 -9.76 -25.80 -18.32
CA PRO A 392 -9.22 -24.50 -17.92
C PRO A 392 -9.80 -23.31 -18.70
N GLU A 393 -10.14 -23.52 -19.97
CA GLU A 393 -10.69 -22.45 -20.83
C GLU A 393 -12.14 -22.14 -20.47
N GLY A 394 -12.98 -23.16 -20.26
CA GLY A 394 -14.37 -22.99 -19.84
C GLY A 394 -14.48 -22.33 -18.48
N ILE A 395 -13.68 -22.78 -17.49
CA ILE A 395 -13.64 -22.18 -16.16
C ILE A 395 -13.15 -20.72 -16.22
N ARG A 396 -12.11 -20.41 -16.99
CA ARG A 396 -11.63 -19.04 -17.18
C ARG A 396 -12.71 -18.13 -17.74
N ALA A 397 -13.37 -18.56 -18.81
CA ALA A 397 -14.42 -17.80 -19.47
C ALA A 397 -15.58 -17.49 -18.51
N GLU A 398 -16.03 -18.49 -17.76
CA GLU A 398 -17.13 -18.34 -16.80
C GLU A 398 -16.76 -17.46 -15.61
N MET A 399 -15.57 -17.62 -15.03
CA MET A 399 -15.12 -16.78 -13.92
C MET A 399 -14.99 -15.32 -14.33
N LEU A 400 -14.46 -15.05 -15.52
CA LEU A 400 -14.39 -13.69 -16.05
C LEU A 400 -15.80 -13.10 -16.29
N ARG A 401 -16.75 -13.91 -16.78
CA ARG A 401 -18.15 -13.50 -16.94
C ARG A 401 -18.78 -13.11 -15.60
N ILE A 402 -18.56 -13.92 -14.56
CA ILE A 402 -19.08 -13.66 -13.20
C ILE A 402 -18.50 -12.38 -12.62
N VAL A 403 -17.19 -12.19 -12.69
CA VAL A 403 -16.55 -10.96 -12.19
C VAL A 403 -17.11 -9.73 -12.92
N ARG A 404 -17.23 -9.79 -14.25
CA ARG A 404 -17.81 -8.69 -15.05
C ARG A 404 -19.29 -8.47 -14.78
N HIS A 405 -20.06 -9.53 -14.48
CA HIS A 405 -21.45 -9.41 -14.06
C HIS A 405 -21.56 -8.52 -12.81
N TRP A 406 -20.80 -8.83 -11.75
CA TRP A 406 -20.84 -8.05 -10.52
C TRP A 406 -20.20 -6.65 -10.66
N MET A 407 -19.23 -6.50 -11.55
CA MET A 407 -18.74 -5.16 -11.93
C MET A 407 -19.85 -4.33 -12.59
N GLY A 408 -20.71 -4.96 -13.40
CA GLY A 408 -21.91 -4.35 -13.98
C GLY A 408 -22.93 -3.91 -12.93
N GLU A 409 -22.98 -4.59 -11.78
CA GLU A 409 -23.81 -4.24 -10.63
C GLU A 409 -23.14 -3.19 -9.70
N GLY A 410 -21.98 -2.64 -10.08
CA GLY A 410 -21.30 -1.55 -9.39
C GLY A 410 -20.15 -1.96 -8.46
N ILE A 411 -19.77 -3.24 -8.46
CA ILE A 411 -18.66 -3.74 -7.64
C ILE A 411 -17.30 -3.42 -8.27
N ARG A 412 -16.38 -2.89 -7.46
CA ARG A 412 -15.00 -2.56 -7.86
C ARG A 412 -13.94 -3.16 -6.92
N ALA A 413 -14.35 -3.95 -5.94
CA ALA A 413 -13.47 -4.65 -5.03
C ALA A 413 -13.98 -6.06 -4.76
N PHE A 414 -13.08 -7.04 -4.83
CA PHE A 414 -13.36 -8.43 -4.54
C PHE A 414 -12.39 -8.94 -3.47
N ARG A 415 -12.94 -9.48 -2.39
CA ARG A 415 -12.17 -10.32 -1.46
C ARG A 415 -12.21 -11.74 -2.00
N VAL A 416 -11.06 -12.34 -2.21
CA VAL A 416 -10.95 -13.65 -2.84
C VAL A 416 -10.68 -14.70 -1.78
N ASP A 417 -11.62 -15.64 -1.66
CA ASP A 417 -11.59 -16.74 -0.69
C ASP A 417 -10.55 -17.79 -1.09
N ASN A 418 -9.62 -18.09 -0.20
CA ASN A 418 -8.61 -19.14 -0.34
C ASN A 418 -7.98 -19.22 -1.76
N PRO A 419 -7.42 -18.14 -2.33
CA PRO A 419 -6.85 -18.18 -3.68
C PRO A 419 -5.66 -19.14 -3.80
N HIS A 420 -5.00 -19.45 -2.71
CA HIS A 420 -3.86 -20.39 -2.66
C HIS A 420 -4.26 -21.86 -2.93
N THR A 421 -5.56 -22.16 -2.97
CA THR A 421 -6.10 -23.50 -3.31
C THR A 421 -6.46 -23.64 -4.79
N LYS A 422 -6.21 -22.60 -5.59
CA LYS A 422 -6.46 -22.55 -7.04
C LYS A 422 -5.14 -22.26 -7.78
N PRO A 423 -5.03 -22.58 -9.09
CA PRO A 423 -3.80 -22.36 -9.84
C PRO A 423 -3.38 -20.87 -9.90
N LEU A 424 -2.11 -20.59 -9.70
CA LEU A 424 -1.58 -19.21 -9.73
C LEU A 424 -1.71 -18.58 -11.12
N ASP A 425 -1.54 -19.35 -12.19
CA ASP A 425 -1.68 -18.88 -13.58
C ASP A 425 -3.11 -18.47 -13.90
N PHE A 426 -4.10 -19.15 -13.31
CA PHE A 426 -5.52 -18.76 -13.43
C PHE A 426 -5.72 -17.35 -12.84
N TRP A 427 -5.23 -17.08 -11.63
CA TRP A 427 -5.36 -15.77 -10.99
C TRP A 427 -4.61 -14.68 -11.76
N HIS A 428 -3.38 -14.99 -12.19
CA HIS A 428 -2.60 -14.05 -13.00
C HIS A 428 -3.34 -13.65 -14.27
N TRP A 429 -3.95 -14.63 -14.95
CA TRP A 429 -4.75 -14.40 -16.14
C TRP A 429 -6.03 -13.60 -15.82
N LEU A 430 -6.84 -14.02 -14.83
CA LEU A 430 -8.12 -13.37 -14.51
C LEU A 430 -7.95 -11.91 -14.11
N ILE A 431 -7.02 -11.65 -13.18
CA ILE A 431 -6.73 -10.30 -12.74
C ILE A 431 -6.22 -9.44 -13.91
N GLY A 432 -5.33 -10.01 -14.72
CA GLY A 432 -4.81 -9.34 -15.91
C GLY A 432 -5.91 -8.97 -16.91
N GLU A 433 -6.84 -9.90 -17.21
CA GLU A 433 -7.96 -9.64 -18.12
C GLU A 433 -8.93 -8.57 -17.62
N VAL A 434 -9.23 -8.57 -16.33
CA VAL A 434 -10.07 -7.53 -15.71
C VAL A 434 -9.37 -6.17 -15.78
N LYS A 435 -8.11 -6.11 -15.37
CA LYS A 435 -7.37 -4.84 -15.26
C LYS A 435 -6.98 -4.23 -16.62
N LYS A 436 -7.05 -4.96 -17.73
CA LYS A 436 -6.88 -4.38 -19.07
C LYS A 436 -7.93 -3.32 -19.41
N THR A 437 -9.15 -3.51 -18.92
CA THR A 437 -10.27 -2.59 -19.17
C THR A 437 -10.64 -1.76 -17.96
N ASP A 438 -10.41 -2.29 -16.77
CA ASP A 438 -10.86 -1.74 -15.49
C ASP A 438 -9.68 -1.76 -14.48
N PRO A 439 -8.67 -0.89 -14.65
CA PRO A 439 -7.46 -0.88 -13.82
C PRO A 439 -7.71 -0.49 -12.36
N ASP A 440 -8.89 0.02 -12.05
CA ASP A 440 -9.33 0.44 -10.71
C ASP A 440 -9.86 -0.69 -9.84
N VAL A 441 -10.08 -1.90 -10.39
CA VAL A 441 -10.62 -3.03 -9.64
C VAL A 441 -9.57 -3.57 -8.65
N ILE A 442 -10.01 -3.78 -7.40
CA ILE A 442 -9.19 -4.32 -6.31
C ILE A 442 -9.48 -5.80 -6.10
N PHE A 443 -8.43 -6.61 -6.02
CA PHE A 443 -8.49 -8.01 -5.60
C PHE A 443 -7.70 -8.18 -4.30
N LEU A 444 -8.41 -8.49 -3.20
CA LEU A 444 -7.83 -8.76 -1.89
C LEU A 444 -7.72 -10.28 -1.68
N ALA A 445 -6.51 -10.80 -1.56
CA ALA A 445 -6.27 -12.23 -1.33
C ALA A 445 -6.45 -12.59 0.14
N GLU A 446 -7.33 -13.54 0.43
CA GLU A 446 -7.42 -14.20 1.72
C GLU A 446 -6.68 -15.54 1.66
N ALA A 447 -5.41 -15.53 2.08
CA ALA A 447 -4.51 -16.66 1.92
C ALA A 447 -3.59 -16.83 3.14
N PHE A 448 -4.12 -17.41 4.21
CA PHE A 448 -3.34 -17.77 5.39
C PHE A 448 -2.57 -19.07 5.12
N THR A 449 -1.49 -18.96 4.38
CA THR A 449 -0.70 -20.08 3.85
C THR A 449 0.80 -19.82 4.01
N ARG A 450 1.62 -20.70 3.46
CA ARG A 450 3.09 -20.58 3.52
C ARG A 450 3.58 -19.29 2.85
N PRO A 451 4.64 -18.65 3.35
CA PRO A 451 5.14 -17.36 2.85
C PRO A 451 5.35 -17.33 1.33
N ALA A 452 5.94 -18.38 0.75
CA ALA A 452 6.23 -18.45 -0.69
C ALA A 452 4.95 -18.30 -1.55
N ILE A 453 3.82 -18.92 -1.13
CA ILE A 453 2.54 -18.82 -1.85
C ILE A 453 1.90 -17.46 -1.61
N MET A 454 1.89 -16.97 -0.37
CA MET A 454 1.33 -15.65 -0.03
C MET A 454 2.01 -14.54 -0.83
N HIS A 455 3.35 -14.51 -0.84
CA HIS A 455 4.14 -13.58 -1.65
C HIS A 455 3.95 -13.81 -3.14
N GLY A 456 3.82 -15.08 -3.57
CA GLY A 456 3.52 -15.45 -4.96
C GLY A 456 2.22 -14.82 -5.46
N LEU A 457 1.15 -14.86 -4.67
CA LEU A 457 -0.13 -14.21 -4.99
C LEU A 457 0.04 -12.70 -5.16
N GLY A 458 0.80 -12.04 -4.28
CA GLY A 458 1.16 -10.63 -4.44
C GLY A 458 1.85 -10.35 -5.77
N LYS A 459 2.86 -11.14 -6.14
CA LYS A 459 3.64 -10.97 -7.37
C LYS A 459 2.80 -11.13 -8.64
N ILE A 460 1.87 -12.11 -8.68
CA ILE A 460 1.07 -12.40 -9.87
C ILE A 460 -0.07 -11.40 -10.13
N GLY A 461 -0.37 -10.49 -9.20
CA GLY A 461 -1.31 -9.41 -9.48
C GLY A 461 -2.36 -9.10 -8.42
N PHE A 462 -2.48 -9.88 -7.34
CA PHE A 462 -3.38 -9.50 -6.25
C PHE A 462 -3.05 -8.11 -5.72
N THR A 463 -4.06 -7.26 -5.64
CA THR A 463 -3.90 -5.84 -5.28
C THR A 463 -3.53 -5.68 -3.82
N GLN A 464 -4.19 -6.43 -2.93
CA GLN A 464 -3.97 -6.46 -1.49
C GLN A 464 -3.94 -7.90 -0.99
N SER A 465 -3.39 -8.10 0.21
CA SER A 465 -3.38 -9.41 0.88
C SER A 465 -3.70 -9.27 2.36
N TYR A 466 -4.54 -10.19 2.87
CA TYR A 466 -4.50 -10.52 4.31
C TYR A 466 -3.08 -10.96 4.68
N THR A 467 -2.76 -10.91 5.95
CA THR A 467 -1.38 -11.04 6.45
C THR A 467 -1.33 -11.92 7.70
N TYR A 468 -0.12 -12.17 8.21
CA TYR A 468 0.07 -12.84 9.49
C TYR A 468 -0.11 -11.92 10.71
N PHE A 469 -0.61 -10.71 10.53
CA PHE A 469 -0.81 -9.71 11.60
C PHE A 469 -1.46 -10.30 12.85
N THR A 470 -2.51 -11.11 12.69
CA THR A 470 -3.27 -11.71 13.78
C THR A 470 -2.39 -12.51 14.74
N TRP A 471 -1.39 -13.23 14.21
CA TRP A 471 -0.49 -14.09 14.97
C TRP A 471 0.85 -13.44 15.35
N ARG A 472 1.02 -12.15 15.11
CA ARG A 472 2.15 -11.36 15.61
C ARG A 472 1.71 -10.70 16.91
N THR A 473 2.11 -11.28 18.04
CA THR A 473 1.59 -10.94 19.38
C THR A 473 2.62 -10.35 20.32
N SER A 474 3.88 -10.26 19.89
CA SER A 474 4.94 -9.50 20.56
C SER A 474 5.38 -8.29 19.74
N ALA A 475 5.98 -7.31 20.39
CA ALA A 475 6.51 -6.11 19.72
C ALA A 475 7.64 -6.47 18.73
N GLU A 476 8.48 -7.44 19.07
CA GLU A 476 9.58 -7.89 18.22
C GLU A 476 9.05 -8.56 16.94
N GLU A 477 8.16 -9.54 17.07
CA GLU A 477 7.55 -10.23 15.90
C GLU A 477 6.80 -9.26 15.00
N MET A 478 6.09 -8.29 15.60
CA MET A 478 5.36 -7.28 14.84
C MET A 478 6.31 -6.36 14.07
N ARG A 479 7.40 -5.92 14.70
CA ARG A 479 8.43 -5.10 14.06
C ARG A 479 9.06 -5.83 12.87
N GLU A 480 9.57 -7.04 13.08
CA GLU A 480 10.21 -7.84 12.04
C GLU A 480 9.28 -8.09 10.86
N TYR A 481 8.03 -8.40 11.15
CA TYR A 481 7.03 -8.63 10.10
C TYR A 481 6.69 -7.34 9.32
N CYS A 482 6.56 -6.21 9.98
CA CYS A 482 6.34 -4.94 9.29
C CYS A 482 7.55 -4.51 8.46
N GLU A 483 8.78 -4.78 8.91
CA GLU A 483 10.01 -4.54 8.13
C GLU A 483 10.04 -5.43 6.87
N GLU A 484 9.63 -6.69 6.97
CA GLU A 484 9.46 -7.60 5.82
C GLU A 484 8.44 -7.04 4.82
N LEU A 485 7.29 -6.56 5.31
CA LEU A 485 6.24 -5.99 4.46
C LEU A 485 6.69 -4.69 3.76
N VAL A 486 7.43 -3.83 4.45
CA VAL A 486 8.04 -2.63 3.83
C VAL A 486 9.04 -3.02 2.74
N ALA A 487 9.89 -4.01 3.00
CA ALA A 487 10.83 -4.53 2.00
C ALA A 487 10.13 -5.14 0.78
N SER A 488 8.94 -5.72 0.99
CA SER A 488 8.12 -6.36 -0.05
C SER A 488 7.11 -5.40 -0.72
N ALA A 489 7.07 -4.13 -0.34
CA ALA A 489 6.05 -3.16 -0.77
C ALA A 489 5.98 -2.96 -2.28
N HIS A 490 7.01 -3.36 -3.02
CA HIS A 490 7.05 -3.29 -4.48
C HIS A 490 6.28 -4.42 -5.19
N TYR A 491 5.68 -5.37 -4.46
CA TYR A 491 4.78 -6.39 -5.01
C TYR A 491 3.68 -6.83 -4.04
N MET A 492 3.78 -6.52 -2.74
CA MET A 492 2.81 -6.93 -1.73
C MET A 492 2.26 -5.74 -0.96
N THR A 493 0.95 -5.58 -0.94
CA THR A 493 0.24 -4.54 -0.19
C THR A 493 -0.54 -5.18 0.94
N PRO A 494 -0.18 -4.94 2.21
CA PRO A 494 -0.83 -5.55 3.36
C PRO A 494 -2.19 -4.92 3.65
N ASN A 495 -3.12 -5.75 4.13
CA ASN A 495 -4.36 -5.34 4.76
C ASN A 495 -4.47 -6.05 6.11
N PHE A 496 -4.41 -5.29 7.22
CA PHE A 496 -4.34 -5.83 8.58
C PHE A 496 -5.74 -6.03 9.17
N TRP A 497 -6.01 -7.26 9.59
CA TRP A 497 -7.29 -7.64 10.20
C TRP A 497 -7.08 -8.21 11.59
N PRO A 498 -7.60 -7.57 12.67
CA PRO A 498 -7.54 -8.11 14.02
C PRO A 498 -8.37 -9.39 14.20
N ASN A 499 -9.49 -9.49 13.48
CA ASN A 499 -10.40 -10.63 13.51
C ASN A 499 -11.03 -10.86 12.14
N THR A 500 -11.51 -12.07 11.91
CA THR A 500 -12.39 -12.45 10.79
C THR A 500 -13.44 -13.41 11.30
N PRO A 501 -14.49 -13.75 10.55
CA PRO A 501 -15.44 -14.77 10.97
C PRO A 501 -14.82 -16.13 11.33
N ASP A 502 -13.68 -16.45 10.69
CA ASP A 502 -12.95 -17.72 10.89
C ASP A 502 -11.80 -17.63 11.91
N ILE A 503 -11.44 -16.40 12.35
CA ILE A 503 -10.25 -16.19 13.18
C ILE A 503 -10.57 -15.27 14.37
N LEU A 504 -10.57 -15.88 15.53
CA LEU A 504 -10.58 -15.21 16.83
C LEU A 504 -9.35 -15.69 17.60
N HIS A 505 -8.23 -14.97 17.46
CA HIS A 505 -6.98 -15.33 18.11
C HIS A 505 -7.09 -15.29 19.64
N GLU A 506 -6.32 -16.15 20.35
CA GLU A 506 -6.34 -16.26 21.81
C GLU A 506 -6.11 -14.92 22.53
N SER A 507 -5.35 -14.00 21.94
CA SER A 507 -5.14 -12.67 22.51
C SER A 507 -6.45 -11.89 22.67
N LEU A 508 -7.37 -12.00 21.71
CA LEU A 508 -8.72 -11.42 21.83
C LEU A 508 -9.64 -12.22 22.71
N GLN A 509 -9.47 -13.58 22.73
CA GLN A 509 -10.28 -14.45 23.59
C GLN A 509 -10.07 -14.12 25.08
N HIS A 510 -8.84 -13.78 25.48
CA HIS A 510 -8.43 -13.65 26.87
C HIS A 510 -8.00 -12.24 27.29
N GLY A 511 -7.65 -11.37 26.35
CA GLY A 511 -7.07 -10.05 26.64
C GLY A 511 -8.07 -8.97 27.06
N GLY A 512 -9.37 -9.26 26.98
CA GLY A 512 -10.43 -8.32 27.35
C GLY A 512 -10.49 -7.06 26.47
N PRO A 513 -11.35 -6.08 26.81
CA PRO A 513 -11.51 -4.83 26.04
C PRO A 513 -10.20 -4.07 25.75
N PRO A 514 -9.17 -4.03 26.65
CA PRO A 514 -7.91 -3.40 26.34
C PRO A 514 -7.20 -4.01 25.13
N MET A 515 -7.23 -5.34 24.96
CA MET A 515 -6.61 -6.00 23.82
C MET A 515 -7.29 -5.61 22.49
N PHE A 516 -8.60 -5.44 22.47
CA PHE A 516 -9.32 -4.92 21.29
C PHE A 516 -8.82 -3.54 20.88
N LYS A 517 -8.60 -2.63 21.85
CA LYS A 517 -8.02 -1.31 21.58
C LYS A 517 -6.59 -1.43 21.06
N ILE A 518 -5.74 -2.24 21.68
CA ILE A 518 -4.35 -2.48 21.26
C ILE A 518 -4.30 -2.99 19.83
N ARG A 519 -5.07 -4.05 19.52
CA ARG A 519 -5.08 -4.63 18.17
C ARG A 519 -5.62 -3.67 17.12
N ALA A 520 -6.62 -2.85 17.45
CA ALA A 520 -7.13 -1.81 16.57
C ALA A 520 -6.09 -0.73 16.28
N VAL A 521 -5.35 -0.26 17.29
CA VAL A 521 -4.25 0.72 17.09
C VAL A 521 -3.16 0.12 16.22
N LEU A 522 -2.68 -1.08 16.55
CA LEU A 522 -1.63 -1.75 15.76
C LEU A 522 -2.05 -1.92 14.30
N ALA A 523 -3.25 -2.43 14.04
CA ALA A 523 -3.72 -2.64 12.67
C ALA A 523 -3.85 -1.33 11.89
N SER A 524 -4.50 -0.33 12.51
CA SER A 524 -4.85 0.92 11.85
C SER A 524 -3.68 1.89 11.68
N MET A 525 -2.65 1.84 12.54
CA MET A 525 -1.53 2.79 12.51
C MET A 525 -0.27 2.23 11.84
N LEU A 526 -0.06 0.90 11.84
CA LEU A 526 1.07 0.28 11.16
C LEU A 526 0.80 0.13 9.66
N SER A 527 -0.37 -0.37 9.28
CA SER A 527 -0.74 -0.59 7.89
C SER A 527 -1.60 0.55 7.32
N PRO A 528 -1.36 0.96 6.07
CA PRO A 528 -2.25 1.91 5.39
C PRO A 528 -3.62 1.31 5.05
N SER A 529 -3.73 0.00 4.92
CA SER A 529 -5.02 -0.70 4.82
C SER A 529 -5.26 -1.60 6.03
N TRP A 530 -6.45 -1.52 6.58
CA TRP A 530 -6.90 -2.35 7.69
C TRP A 530 -8.38 -2.63 7.61
N GLY A 531 -8.84 -3.63 8.33
CA GLY A 531 -10.25 -3.96 8.40
C GLY A 531 -10.61 -4.68 9.67
N LEU A 532 -11.90 -4.80 9.93
CA LEU A 532 -12.43 -5.62 11.02
C LEU A 532 -13.75 -6.29 10.62
N TYR A 533 -14.03 -7.41 11.26
CA TYR A 533 -15.30 -8.10 11.19
C TYR A 533 -16.22 -7.62 12.31
N SER A 534 -17.49 -7.40 11.98
CA SER A 534 -18.53 -6.91 12.88
C SER A 534 -18.65 -7.75 14.16
N GLY A 535 -18.89 -7.08 15.28
CA GLY A 535 -18.83 -7.66 16.62
C GLY A 535 -17.51 -7.39 17.34
N PHE A 536 -16.44 -7.01 16.62
CA PHE A 536 -15.20 -6.53 17.22
C PHE A 536 -15.48 -5.31 18.10
N GLU A 537 -16.28 -4.37 17.61
CA GLU A 537 -16.69 -3.18 18.34
C GLU A 537 -17.55 -3.46 19.58
N LEU A 538 -18.08 -4.65 19.69
CA LEU A 538 -18.85 -5.12 20.87
C LEU A 538 -18.01 -6.04 21.78
N PHE A 539 -16.72 -6.16 21.53
CA PHE A 539 -15.80 -7.04 22.27
C PHE A 539 -16.23 -8.51 22.23
N GLU A 540 -16.81 -8.96 21.13
CA GLU A 540 -17.16 -10.38 20.96
C GLU A 540 -15.89 -11.24 20.99
N HIS A 541 -15.77 -12.13 21.97
CA HIS A 541 -14.53 -12.85 22.27
C HIS A 541 -14.74 -14.34 22.66
N GLU A 542 -15.97 -14.82 22.61
CA GLU A 542 -16.26 -16.20 23.01
C GLU A 542 -15.84 -17.19 21.92
N PRO A 543 -14.84 -18.06 22.17
CA PRO A 543 -14.42 -19.06 21.19
C PRO A 543 -15.26 -20.33 21.27
N ARG A 544 -15.30 -21.04 20.15
CA ARG A 544 -15.67 -22.45 20.18
C ARG A 544 -14.57 -23.21 20.94
N PRO A 545 -14.93 -24.16 21.85
CA PRO A 545 -13.95 -24.83 22.68
C PRO A 545 -12.79 -25.45 21.89
N GLY A 546 -11.56 -25.03 22.22
CA GLY A 546 -10.33 -25.51 21.62
C GLY A 546 -10.08 -25.03 20.18
N ALA A 547 -10.71 -23.93 19.75
CA ALA A 547 -10.58 -23.38 18.42
C ALA A 547 -10.31 -21.87 18.46
N GLU A 548 -9.74 -21.35 17.38
CA GLU A 548 -9.65 -19.91 17.09
C GLU A 548 -10.87 -19.39 16.32
N GLU A 549 -12.00 -20.06 16.43
CA GLU A 549 -13.27 -19.70 15.78
C GLU A 549 -14.29 -19.25 16.83
N TYR A 550 -15.15 -18.31 16.45
CA TYR A 550 -16.22 -17.84 17.33
C TYR A 550 -17.22 -18.95 17.71
N LEU A 551 -17.66 -18.94 18.96
CA LEU A 551 -18.86 -19.67 19.37
C LEU A 551 -20.08 -19.02 18.72
N ASP A 552 -21.04 -19.86 18.27
CA ASP A 552 -22.22 -19.42 17.52
C ASP A 552 -21.83 -18.56 16.32
N ASN A 553 -20.87 -19.09 15.55
CA ASN A 553 -20.24 -18.43 14.42
C ASN A 553 -21.28 -18.04 13.34
N GLU A 554 -21.29 -16.79 12.99
CA GLU A 554 -22.17 -16.18 11.98
C GLU A 554 -22.05 -16.82 10.58
N LYS A 555 -20.94 -17.53 10.33
CA LYS A 555 -20.76 -18.37 9.16
C LYS A 555 -21.84 -19.46 9.04
N PHE A 556 -22.40 -19.95 10.17
CA PHE A 556 -23.34 -21.06 10.22
C PHE A 556 -24.71 -20.65 10.76
N GLU A 557 -24.89 -19.43 11.27
CA GLU A 557 -26.13 -19.00 11.87
C GLU A 557 -26.35 -17.49 11.72
N LEU A 558 -27.58 -17.04 11.98
CA LEU A 558 -27.90 -15.62 12.04
C LEU A 558 -27.44 -15.07 13.39
N ARG A 559 -26.80 -13.89 13.36
CA ARG A 559 -26.30 -13.21 14.55
C ARG A 559 -26.73 -11.73 14.56
N PRO A 560 -28.04 -11.46 14.82
CA PRO A 560 -28.48 -10.08 14.98
C PRO A 560 -27.85 -9.47 16.24
N ARG A 561 -27.38 -8.22 16.11
CA ARG A 561 -26.77 -7.46 17.20
C ARG A 561 -27.63 -6.26 17.55
N ASP A 562 -27.77 -5.99 18.85
CA ASP A 562 -28.46 -4.80 19.36
C ASP A 562 -27.44 -3.65 19.53
N TRP A 563 -27.13 -3.01 18.39
CA TRP A 563 -26.14 -1.95 18.30
C TRP A 563 -26.47 -0.76 19.21
N GLU A 564 -27.73 -0.32 19.20
CA GLU A 564 -28.20 0.83 19.97
C GLU A 564 -28.10 0.58 21.48
N ARG A 565 -28.52 -0.57 21.91
CA ARG A 565 -28.44 -0.95 23.32
C ARG A 565 -26.99 -1.03 23.80
N ALA A 566 -26.08 -1.59 23.00
CA ALA A 566 -24.64 -1.68 23.32
C ALA A 566 -24.03 -0.28 23.50
N GLU A 567 -24.41 0.69 22.67
CA GLU A 567 -23.98 2.09 22.80
C GLU A 567 -24.51 2.73 24.11
N ILE A 568 -25.81 2.58 24.37
CA ILE A 568 -26.45 3.13 25.58
C ILE A 568 -25.80 2.54 26.86
N GLU A 569 -25.45 1.26 26.85
CA GLU A 569 -24.82 0.58 27.97
C GLU A 569 -23.29 0.81 28.07
N GLY A 570 -22.70 1.58 27.14
CA GLY A 570 -21.24 1.84 27.09
C GLY A 570 -20.40 0.60 26.78
N ARG A 571 -20.99 -0.39 26.12
CA ARG A 571 -20.34 -1.65 25.69
C ARG A 571 -19.98 -1.61 24.20
N SER A 572 -19.55 -0.45 23.72
CA SER A 572 -19.20 -0.25 22.33
C SER A 572 -17.82 0.41 22.21
N LEU A 573 -17.05 -0.02 21.20
CA LEU A 573 -15.76 0.55 20.82
C LEU A 573 -15.91 1.60 19.70
N ASN A 574 -17.12 1.88 19.23
CA ASN A 574 -17.39 2.71 18.05
C ASN A 574 -16.68 4.07 18.12
N ALA A 575 -16.79 4.78 19.24
CA ALA A 575 -16.15 6.09 19.39
C ALA A 575 -14.61 6.03 19.25
N PHE A 576 -14.00 4.95 19.74
CA PHE A 576 -12.56 4.74 19.62
C PHE A 576 -12.16 4.42 18.18
N LEU A 577 -12.91 3.56 17.49
CA LEU A 577 -12.67 3.20 16.08
C LEU A 577 -12.89 4.42 15.18
N THR A 578 -13.94 5.22 15.44
CA THR A 578 -14.18 6.50 14.76
C THR A 578 -12.96 7.40 14.90
N ARG A 579 -12.45 7.56 16.12
CA ARG A 579 -11.26 8.38 16.37
C ARG A 579 -10.03 7.90 15.63
N LEU A 580 -9.77 6.60 15.60
CA LEU A 580 -8.64 6.03 14.84
C LEU A 580 -8.76 6.33 13.34
N ASN A 581 -9.95 6.13 12.76
CA ASN A 581 -10.17 6.41 11.34
C ASN A 581 -10.12 7.91 11.01
N GLU A 582 -10.57 8.79 11.91
CA GLU A 582 -10.39 10.26 11.78
C GLU A 582 -8.90 10.61 11.74
N ILE A 583 -8.12 10.10 12.70
CA ILE A 583 -6.67 10.33 12.75
C ILE A 583 -6.02 9.87 11.45
N ARG A 584 -6.39 8.71 10.93
CA ARG A 584 -5.88 8.19 9.65
C ARG A 584 -6.17 9.12 8.48
N LYS A 585 -7.42 9.58 8.36
CA LYS A 585 -7.87 10.46 7.26
C LYS A 585 -7.21 11.83 7.30
N GLN A 586 -7.02 12.39 8.50
CA GLN A 586 -6.45 13.71 8.72
C GLN A 586 -4.93 13.78 8.59
N ASN A 587 -4.24 12.64 8.66
CA ASN A 587 -2.77 12.60 8.68
C ASN A 587 -2.21 11.84 7.48
N PRO A 588 -1.77 12.54 6.41
CA PRO A 588 -1.20 11.93 5.22
C PRO A 588 -0.02 10.98 5.49
N ALA A 589 0.73 11.20 6.56
CA ALA A 589 1.79 10.31 7.00
C ALA A 589 1.33 8.84 7.14
N LEU A 590 0.07 8.61 7.52
CA LEU A 590 -0.51 7.27 7.72
C LEU A 590 -0.99 6.61 6.41
N HIS A 591 -0.98 7.33 5.30
CA HIS A 591 -1.47 6.83 4.01
C HIS A 591 -0.46 5.94 3.26
N TRP A 592 0.78 5.86 3.73
CA TRP A 592 1.89 5.21 3.06
C TRP A 592 2.43 4.03 3.86
N LEU A 593 3.05 3.07 3.18
CA LEU A 593 3.69 1.90 3.80
C LEU A 593 5.21 2.10 3.93
N ARG A 594 5.86 2.62 2.88
CA ARG A 594 7.32 2.70 2.77
C ARG A 594 7.97 3.67 3.76
N ASN A 595 7.19 4.58 4.34
CA ASN A 595 7.63 5.58 5.31
C ASN A 595 7.62 5.09 6.77
N LEU A 596 7.31 3.83 7.02
CA LEU A 596 7.33 3.24 8.36
C LEU A 596 8.76 3.11 8.88
N ARG A 597 9.01 3.63 10.10
CA ARG A 597 10.30 3.54 10.80
C ARG A 597 10.06 3.17 12.25
N PHE A 598 10.88 2.26 12.79
CA PHE A 598 10.83 1.86 14.20
C PHE A 598 11.87 2.61 15.01
N HIS A 599 11.55 2.84 16.29
CA HIS A 599 12.40 3.50 17.26
C HIS A 599 12.67 2.56 18.44
N HIS A 600 13.71 2.88 19.22
CA HIS A 600 14.12 2.06 20.34
C HIS A 600 13.19 2.27 21.55
N SER A 601 12.83 1.17 22.20
CA SER A 601 12.16 1.10 23.49
C SER A 601 12.96 0.15 24.40
N ASP A 602 13.22 0.55 25.65
CA ASP A 602 13.85 -0.32 26.65
C ASP A 602 12.88 -1.36 27.25
N ASN A 603 11.59 -1.30 26.86
CA ASN A 603 10.57 -2.27 27.28
C ASN A 603 10.14 -3.12 26.07
N PRO A 604 10.31 -4.47 26.15
CA PRO A 604 9.96 -5.37 25.06
C PRO A 604 8.45 -5.48 24.79
N ASP A 605 7.60 -5.03 25.71
CA ASP A 605 6.15 -5.01 25.55
C ASP A 605 5.62 -3.69 24.97
N ILE A 606 6.50 -2.76 24.60
CA ILE A 606 6.12 -1.49 23.97
C ILE A 606 6.81 -1.35 22.62
N LEU A 607 6.01 -1.26 21.56
CA LEU A 607 6.47 -0.96 20.21
C LEU A 607 6.34 0.54 19.93
N VAL A 608 7.42 1.12 19.37
CA VAL A 608 7.45 2.54 19.00
C VAL A 608 7.81 2.68 17.52
N TRP A 609 7.00 3.43 16.78
CA TRP A 609 7.24 3.68 15.36
C TRP A 609 6.77 5.06 14.94
N SER A 610 7.27 5.49 13.80
CA SER A 610 6.83 6.73 13.16
C SER A 610 6.55 6.53 11.70
N LYS A 611 5.75 7.43 11.16
CA LYS A 611 5.53 7.65 9.74
C LYS A 611 5.58 9.15 9.47
N LYS A 612 6.36 9.55 8.47
CA LYS A 612 6.43 10.93 7.99
C LYS A 612 5.88 10.99 6.58
N ASP A 613 5.02 11.96 6.34
CA ASP A 613 4.54 12.22 4.97
C ASP A 613 5.70 12.72 4.09
N PRO A 614 5.90 12.14 2.90
CA PRO A 614 6.96 12.58 2.00
C PRO A 614 6.76 14.01 1.45
N ASP A 615 5.53 14.52 1.48
CA ASP A 615 5.17 15.80 0.84
C ASP A 615 4.97 16.94 1.83
N SER A 616 4.95 16.67 3.13
CA SER A 616 4.70 17.66 4.15
C SER A 616 5.48 17.39 5.44
N ALA A 617 5.37 18.29 6.40
CA ALA A 617 5.91 18.09 7.74
C ALA A 617 5.07 17.14 8.60
N ASN A 618 3.91 16.66 8.10
CA ASN A 618 3.05 15.77 8.86
C ASN A 618 3.80 14.50 9.27
N THR A 619 3.91 14.30 10.56
CA THR A 619 4.61 13.16 11.17
C THR A 619 3.76 12.61 12.29
N ILE A 620 3.51 11.31 12.24
CA ILE A 620 2.84 10.56 13.30
C ILE A 620 3.85 9.64 13.97
N LEU A 621 3.91 9.72 15.30
CA LEU A 621 4.71 8.87 16.17
C LEU A 621 3.77 8.09 17.09
N VAL A 622 3.92 6.78 17.16
CA VAL A 622 3.04 5.91 17.96
C VAL A 622 3.86 5.12 18.95
N ALA A 623 3.39 5.02 20.17
CA ALA A 623 3.84 4.06 21.17
C ALA A 623 2.66 3.20 21.60
N CYS A 624 2.75 1.87 21.47
CA CYS A 624 1.66 0.95 21.77
C CYS A 624 2.14 -0.21 22.63
N SER A 625 1.36 -0.53 23.66
CA SER A 625 1.61 -1.70 24.52
C SER A 625 1.12 -2.98 23.84
N PHE A 626 1.79 -4.10 24.12
CA PHE A 626 1.30 -5.45 23.82
C PHE A 626 0.69 -6.15 25.05
N ASP A 627 0.82 -5.54 26.23
CA ASP A 627 0.23 -6.05 27.47
C ASP A 627 -1.13 -5.40 27.74
N SER A 628 -2.18 -6.22 27.77
CA SER A 628 -3.56 -5.78 28.06
C SER A 628 -3.92 -5.81 29.56
N THR A 629 -2.99 -6.19 30.44
CA THR A 629 -3.28 -6.51 31.84
C THR A 629 -2.61 -5.56 32.84
N THR A 630 -1.39 -5.12 32.55
CA THR A 630 -0.60 -4.30 33.48
C THR A 630 -0.12 -3.00 32.84
N VAL A 631 0.11 -1.98 33.70
CA VAL A 631 0.68 -0.71 33.26
C VAL A 631 2.12 -0.92 32.84
N GLN A 632 2.46 -0.50 31.64
CA GLN A 632 3.80 -0.59 31.09
C GLN A 632 4.49 0.78 31.07
N TRP A 633 5.79 0.77 31.32
CA TRP A 633 6.66 1.94 31.28
C TRP A 633 7.84 1.68 30.35
N ALA A 634 8.24 2.69 29.60
CA ALA A 634 9.44 2.63 28.76
C ALA A 634 10.19 3.96 28.74
N THR A 635 11.48 3.85 28.47
CA THR A 635 12.31 4.94 27.97
C THR A 635 12.47 4.74 26.46
N VAL A 636 12.14 5.77 25.69
CA VAL A 636 12.14 5.73 24.22
C VAL A 636 13.24 6.63 23.69
N ASP A 637 14.02 6.09 22.75
CA ASP A 637 15.01 6.84 21.97
C ASP A 637 14.57 6.92 20.50
N LEU A 638 14.62 8.13 19.94
CA LEU A 638 14.14 8.44 18.60
C LEU A 638 15.30 8.63 17.62
N ASP A 639 15.18 8.06 16.45
CA ASP A 639 15.98 8.41 15.28
C ASP A 639 15.42 9.69 14.65
N LEU A 640 15.81 10.86 15.20
CA LEU A 640 15.33 12.16 14.74
C LEU A 640 15.66 12.45 13.27
N PRO A 641 16.85 12.09 12.73
CA PRO A 641 17.14 12.24 11.31
C PRO A 641 16.15 11.53 10.39
N SER A 642 15.63 10.35 10.77
CA SER A 642 14.59 9.66 9.99
C SER A 642 13.27 10.45 9.90
N LEU A 643 13.06 11.39 10.82
CA LEU A 643 11.93 12.32 10.84
C LEU A 643 12.24 13.64 10.12
N GLY A 644 13.45 13.79 9.57
CA GLY A 644 13.93 15.03 8.93
C GLY A 644 14.31 16.12 9.93
N LEU A 645 14.77 15.71 11.11
CA LEU A 645 15.18 16.59 12.22
C LEU A 645 16.66 16.35 12.55
N ASP A 646 17.29 17.33 13.18
CA ASP A 646 18.65 17.18 13.67
C ASP A 646 18.68 16.47 15.04
N TRP A 647 19.78 15.76 15.37
CA TRP A 647 19.93 15.05 16.64
C TRP A 647 19.78 15.95 17.89
N GLY A 648 20.07 17.24 17.76
CA GLY A 648 19.93 18.23 18.83
C GLY A 648 18.55 18.85 18.96
N ASP A 649 17.63 18.54 18.06
CA ASP A 649 16.30 19.15 18.05
C ASP A 649 15.45 18.71 19.25
N ARG A 650 14.60 19.62 19.68
CA ARG A 650 13.50 19.33 20.60
C ARG A 650 12.19 19.35 19.83
N ILE A 651 11.30 18.42 20.17
CA ILE A 651 10.00 18.29 19.54
C ILE A 651 8.89 18.38 20.59
N ARG A 652 7.79 19.00 20.18
CA ARG A 652 6.51 18.85 20.88
C ARG A 652 5.79 17.66 20.29
N VAL A 653 5.34 16.74 21.15
CA VAL A 653 4.46 15.64 20.77
C VAL A 653 3.09 15.87 21.39
N HIS A 654 2.07 15.87 20.55
CA HIS A 654 0.67 16.06 20.94
C HIS A 654 -0.08 14.75 20.74
N ASP A 655 -0.59 14.17 21.83
CA ASP A 655 -1.32 12.91 21.79
C ASP A 655 -2.76 13.11 21.29
N LEU A 656 -3.07 12.54 20.15
CA LEU A 656 -4.37 12.64 19.49
C LEU A 656 -5.48 11.82 20.18
N LEU A 657 -5.11 10.91 21.10
CA LEU A 657 -6.08 10.13 21.88
C LEU A 657 -6.45 10.84 23.18
N SER A 658 -5.48 11.33 23.92
CA SER A 658 -5.71 11.96 25.24
C SER A 658 -5.71 13.48 25.24
N GLY A 659 -5.18 14.12 24.19
CA GLY A 659 -4.97 15.57 24.11
C GLY A 659 -3.75 16.07 24.90
N ALA A 660 -2.96 15.20 25.50
CA ALA A 660 -1.78 15.56 26.27
C ALA A 660 -0.62 16.05 25.38
N ASN A 661 0.23 16.93 25.92
CA ASN A 661 1.41 17.43 25.24
C ASN A 661 2.66 17.12 26.05
N TYR A 662 3.74 16.74 25.35
CA TYR A 662 5.04 16.51 25.97
C TYR A 662 6.13 17.14 25.12
N VAL A 663 7.30 17.36 25.74
CA VAL A 663 8.50 17.84 25.05
C VAL A 663 9.55 16.72 25.08
N TRP A 664 9.90 16.23 23.89
CA TRP A 664 10.82 15.11 23.70
C TRP A 664 12.10 15.56 22.99
N GLY A 665 13.09 14.70 22.99
CA GLY A 665 14.34 14.83 22.24
C GLY A 665 14.75 13.50 21.64
N ALA A 666 16.03 13.39 21.22
CA ALA A 666 16.56 12.17 20.64
C ALA A 666 16.52 10.97 21.62
N SER A 667 16.67 11.20 22.92
CA SER A 667 16.76 10.12 23.92
C SER A 667 16.11 10.47 25.26
N GLY A 668 15.84 9.42 26.05
CA GLY A 668 15.36 9.58 27.43
C GLY A 668 13.89 9.97 27.54
N ASN A 669 13.08 9.71 26.54
CA ASN A 669 11.67 10.08 26.54
C ASN A 669 10.84 9.03 27.30
N ALA A 670 10.17 9.47 28.40
CA ALA A 670 9.37 8.57 29.23
C ALA A 670 7.98 8.34 28.62
N VAL A 671 7.59 7.07 28.56
CA VAL A 671 6.26 6.61 28.13
C VAL A 671 5.63 5.80 29.25
N ARG A 672 4.35 6.05 29.53
CA ARG A 672 3.50 5.24 30.41
C ARG A 672 2.23 4.85 29.67
N LEU A 673 2.00 3.56 29.50
CA LEU A 673 0.82 3.01 28.86
C LEU A 673 0.00 2.22 29.87
N ASP A 674 -1.27 2.57 29.96
CA ASP A 674 -2.23 1.97 30.87
C ASP A 674 -3.30 1.22 30.06
N PRO A 675 -3.41 -0.11 30.18
CA PRO A 675 -4.27 -0.89 29.30
C PRO A 675 -5.74 -0.48 29.36
N ILE A 676 -6.21 0.04 30.48
CA ILE A 676 -7.60 0.44 30.65
C ILE A 676 -7.85 1.81 30.04
N PHE A 677 -6.99 2.78 30.29
CA PHE A 677 -7.21 4.18 29.92
C PHE A 677 -6.51 4.53 28.59
N ASN A 678 -5.22 4.27 28.47
CA ASN A 678 -4.41 4.64 27.32
C ASN A 678 -3.40 3.53 26.96
N PRO A 679 -3.82 2.47 26.26
CA PRO A 679 -2.93 1.38 25.85
C PRO A 679 -1.93 1.81 24.76
N ALA A 680 -2.14 2.99 24.18
CA ALA A 680 -1.28 3.59 23.16
C ALA A 680 -1.30 5.11 23.24
N HIS A 681 -0.23 5.73 22.75
CA HIS A 681 -0.19 7.14 22.36
C HIS A 681 -0.06 7.25 20.85
N ILE A 682 -0.76 8.19 20.25
CA ILE A 682 -0.67 8.54 18.82
C ILE A 682 -0.37 10.03 18.75
N PHE A 683 0.89 10.37 18.49
CA PHE A 683 1.37 11.74 18.53
C PHE A 683 1.47 12.36 17.14
N THR A 684 1.06 13.62 17.01
CA THR A 684 1.65 14.51 16.01
C THR A 684 2.97 15.08 16.55
N VAL A 685 3.90 15.32 15.64
CA VAL A 685 5.25 15.80 15.96
C VAL A 685 5.44 17.21 15.39
N GLU A 686 5.86 18.15 16.23
CA GLU A 686 6.17 19.52 15.84
C GLU A 686 7.58 19.88 16.33
N ARG A 687 8.44 20.43 15.45
CA ARG A 687 9.75 20.96 15.85
C ARG A 687 9.55 22.18 16.73
N ILE A 688 10.16 22.21 17.90
CA ILE A 688 10.21 23.41 18.72
C ILE A 688 11.33 24.29 18.15
N GLY A 689 10.98 25.48 17.69
CA GLY A 689 11.95 26.44 17.17
C GLY A 689 13.07 26.72 18.19
N ALA A 690 14.29 26.88 17.68
CA ALA A 690 15.45 27.26 18.45
C ALA A 690 15.31 28.69 19.01
#